data_e4edc7e69cfb5bb2e6c45a11847ebde0
#
_entry.id   e4edc7e69cfb5bb2e6c45a11847ebde0
#
_cell.length_a   1.000
_cell.length_b   1.000
_cell.length_c   1.000
_cell.angle_alpha   90.00
_cell.angle_beta   90.00
_cell.angle_gamma   90.00
#
_symmetry.space_group_name_H-M   'P 1'
#
loop_
_entity.id
_entity.type
_entity.pdbx_description
1 polymer ?
#
loop_
_entity_poly.entity_id
_entity_poly.type
_entity_poly.pdbx_seq_one_letter_code
_entity_poly.pdbx_strand_id
1 'polypeptide(L)'
;LRNLLKQDKERFAVPRGVQDVIPIKAIYDDGIFQVGRDKFSKTYKFSDINYAVASREDKEAMFLEYSELLNSLDSGATTKITINNRRLNRANFEKTILLPLKGDALDEYREEYNRMLLEKATGANAIIQEKYITISVCKKNVEEARNYFARVGADLIAHFGRLGSKCAELEPDERLRIFHDFYRAGEETEFRFDIKETRRKGHDFKDFICPDSMEFTGDYFKIGERYGRVLFLREYASYIKDSMVAEMTDLNRNLMMSIDVIPVPTDEAVREAESRLLGVETNATNWQRRQNANNNFSAQLPYDIEQQRKEMKEFLDDLTTRDQRMMFAVLTMVHTADTKEQLDNDTEALLTTARKHLCQFGVLKFQQLDGLNTAMPFGVRKIESFRTLTTESLAVFIPFRVQDICHTNGVYYGQNVISKNMIIADRRQLLNGNEFILGVSGGGKSFTAKGEVINQVLAGNADIIIIDPEREYSPLVRALGGEIINISATSPTHINAMDMNREYGDGANPVILKSEFIMSLCEQLIGGNNLGAVQKSIIDRCTASVYRTYQQNNYTGEVPTLQDFRAELLKQSEPEAQEIALAIELFTNGSLNTFAKHTNVNTNNRLICYDILDLGKQLMPIGMLVVLDSILNRITQNRAKGKNTFIFIDEIYLLFQHEYSANFLFTLWKRVRKYGAYATGITQNVDDLLQSHTARTMLANSEFIVMLNQASTDRLELAKLLNISDTQLSYITNVDAGHGLIKVGSSLVPFANKFPKNTKLYKLMTTKPGEGA
;
A
#
# COMPACT_ATOMS: atom_id res chain seq x y z
N LEU A 1 37.42 -21.13 5.30
CA LEU A 1 36.29 -21.64 6.09
C LEU A 1 36.40 -21.30 7.58
N ARG A 2 37.52 -21.66 8.27
CA ARG A 2 37.69 -21.35 9.71
C ARG A 2 37.54 -19.87 10.05
N ASN A 3 38.00 -18.96 9.19
CA ASN A 3 37.89 -17.51 9.39
C ASN A 3 36.45 -17.01 9.15
N LEU A 4 35.73 -17.59 8.19
CA LEU A 4 34.32 -17.26 7.90
C LEU A 4 33.37 -17.66 9.05
N LEU A 5 33.69 -18.79 9.69
CA LEU A 5 32.89 -19.32 10.79
C LEU A 5 33.26 -18.73 12.16
N LYS A 6 34.29 -17.90 12.22
CA LYS A 6 34.72 -17.29 13.46
C LYS A 6 33.65 -16.36 14.00
N GLN A 7 33.24 -16.58 15.24
CA GLN A 7 32.33 -15.69 15.94
C GLN A 7 32.94 -14.32 16.16
N ASP A 8 32.08 -13.30 16.30
CA ASP A 8 32.46 -11.97 16.77
C ASP A 8 32.76 -12.02 18.29
N LYS A 9 33.77 -12.84 18.68
CA LYS A 9 34.19 -12.96 20.08
C LYS A 9 35.15 -11.83 20.39
N GLU A 10 34.71 -10.88 21.17
CA GLU A 10 35.58 -10.08 22.03
C GLU A 10 35.89 -10.85 23.33
N ARG A 11 37.02 -10.49 24.03
CA ARG A 11 37.26 -11.06 25.36
C ARG A 11 35.99 -10.85 26.21
N PHE A 12 35.50 -11.91 26.83
CA PHE A 12 34.37 -11.80 27.74
C PHE A 12 34.72 -10.84 28.86
N ALA A 13 33.97 -9.76 28.92
CA ALA A 13 33.97 -8.81 30.04
C ALA A 13 32.54 -8.79 30.57
N VAL A 14 32.42 -8.88 31.91
CA VAL A 14 31.12 -8.71 32.55
C VAL A 14 30.65 -7.28 32.30
N PRO A 15 29.48 -7.07 31.66
CA PRO A 15 28.96 -5.71 31.47
C PRO A 15 28.79 -4.98 32.80
N ARG A 16 29.28 -3.75 32.90
CA ARG A 16 29.11 -2.92 34.08
C ARG A 16 27.86 -2.04 34.04
N GLY A 17 27.31 -1.84 32.84
CA GLY A 17 26.09 -1.09 32.60
C GLY A 17 25.38 -1.56 31.34
N VAL A 18 24.16 -1.08 31.14
CA VAL A 18 23.32 -1.43 29.96
C VAL A 18 23.96 -1.02 28.64
N GLN A 19 24.76 0.05 28.64
CA GLN A 19 25.48 0.51 27.45
C GLN A 19 26.54 -0.49 26.97
N ASP A 20 27.14 -1.27 27.89
CA ASP A 20 28.15 -2.27 27.54
C ASP A 20 27.52 -3.52 26.82
N VAL A 21 26.21 -3.75 27.00
CA VAL A 21 25.48 -4.85 26.40
C VAL A 21 25.27 -4.63 24.90
N ILE A 22 25.15 -3.37 24.46
CA ILE A 22 24.86 -2.99 23.08
C ILE A 22 26.15 -2.95 22.26
N PRO A 23 26.28 -3.80 21.20
CA PRO A 23 27.55 -3.98 20.48
C PRO A 23 27.80 -2.90 19.42
N ILE A 24 27.40 -1.66 19.64
CA ILE A 24 27.68 -0.53 18.76
C ILE A 24 28.80 0.30 19.40
N LYS A 25 29.89 0.53 18.66
CA LYS A 25 31.04 1.32 19.11
C LYS A 25 30.97 2.76 18.63
N ALA A 26 30.55 2.96 17.39
CA ALA A 26 30.39 4.28 16.78
C ALA A 26 29.31 4.26 15.71
N ILE A 27 28.73 5.42 15.43
CA ILE A 27 27.77 5.65 14.36
C ILE A 27 28.27 6.78 13.47
N TYR A 28 27.99 6.69 12.17
CA TYR A 28 28.39 7.65 11.15
C TYR A 28 27.18 8.27 10.45
N ASP A 29 27.37 9.45 9.87
CA ASP A 29 26.30 10.25 9.27
C ASP A 29 25.61 9.59 8.07
N ASP A 30 26.24 8.58 7.47
CA ASP A 30 25.76 7.79 6.35
C ASP A 30 25.08 6.47 6.76
N GLY A 31 24.69 6.32 8.02
CA GLY A 31 24.00 5.13 8.53
C GLY A 31 24.93 3.92 8.75
N ILE A 32 26.22 4.04 8.57
CA ILE A 32 27.20 2.98 8.91
C ILE A 32 27.39 2.94 10.42
N PHE A 33 27.34 1.73 11.00
CA PHE A 33 27.65 1.48 12.40
C PHE A 33 28.92 0.65 12.53
N GLN A 34 29.81 1.05 13.42
CA GLN A 34 30.93 0.24 13.83
C GLN A 34 30.51 -0.68 14.96
N VAL A 35 30.54 -2.00 14.71
CA VAL A 35 30.02 -3.03 15.64
C VAL A 35 31.10 -3.98 16.14
N GLY A 36 32.34 -3.72 15.81
CA GLY A 36 33.54 -4.44 16.25
C GLY A 36 34.77 -3.56 16.07
N ARG A 37 35.98 -4.09 16.36
CA ARG A 37 37.22 -3.33 16.20
C ARG A 37 37.38 -2.88 14.74
N ASP A 38 37.23 -3.82 13.79
CA ASP A 38 37.41 -3.61 12.36
C ASP A 38 36.15 -4.02 11.60
N LYS A 39 35.00 -4.11 12.27
CA LYS A 39 33.73 -4.55 11.69
C LYS A 39 32.73 -3.42 11.60
N PHE A 40 32.23 -3.23 10.39
CA PHE A 40 31.24 -2.21 10.05
C PHE A 40 29.97 -2.86 9.50
N SER A 41 28.82 -2.27 9.76
CA SER A 41 27.54 -2.73 9.27
C SER A 41 26.69 -1.60 8.71
N LYS A 42 25.88 -1.90 7.69
CA LYS A 42 24.90 -0.99 7.12
C LYS A 42 23.58 -1.73 6.95
N THR A 43 22.46 -1.06 7.20
CA THR A 43 21.12 -1.65 7.17
C THR A 43 20.29 -0.97 6.09
N TYR A 44 19.53 -1.78 5.38
CA TYR A 44 18.56 -1.37 4.35
C TYR A 44 17.19 -1.85 4.79
N LYS A 45 16.17 -1.05 4.54
CA LYS A 45 14.76 -1.44 4.72
C LYS A 45 14.19 -1.83 3.38
N PHE A 46 13.47 -2.94 3.32
CA PHE A 46 12.79 -3.36 2.11
C PHE A 46 11.30 -3.61 2.34
N SER A 47 10.50 -3.37 1.29
CA SER A 47 9.06 -3.54 1.35
C SER A 47 8.64 -4.98 1.08
N ASP A 48 7.45 -5.35 1.54
CA ASP A 48 6.83 -6.61 1.18
C ASP A 48 6.39 -6.65 -0.29
N ILE A 49 6.21 -7.85 -0.81
CA ILE A 49 5.57 -8.12 -2.10
C ILE A 49 4.40 -9.08 -1.91
N ASN A 50 3.49 -9.13 -2.88
CA ASN A 50 2.26 -9.93 -2.77
C ASN A 50 2.50 -11.42 -3.08
N TYR A 51 3.49 -12.04 -2.42
CA TYR A 51 3.86 -13.44 -2.63
C TYR A 51 2.72 -14.41 -2.32
N ALA A 52 2.00 -14.21 -1.22
CA ALA A 52 0.94 -15.12 -0.78
C ALA A 52 -0.24 -15.21 -1.77
N VAL A 53 -0.54 -14.14 -2.49
CA VAL A 53 -1.67 -14.05 -3.44
C VAL A 53 -1.25 -14.16 -4.91
N ALA A 54 0.04 -14.34 -5.18
CA ALA A 54 0.56 -14.51 -6.53
C ALA A 54 0.09 -15.83 -7.15
N SER A 55 0.05 -15.90 -8.48
CA SER A 55 -0.15 -17.15 -9.21
C SER A 55 1.00 -18.12 -8.93
N ARG A 56 0.81 -19.40 -9.27
CA ARG A 56 1.88 -20.39 -9.09
C ARG A 56 3.13 -20.01 -9.92
N GLU A 57 2.92 -19.60 -11.15
CA GLU A 57 3.99 -19.19 -12.07
C GLU A 57 4.75 -17.96 -11.54
N ASP A 58 4.00 -16.96 -11.03
CA ASP A 58 4.60 -15.76 -10.44
C ASP A 58 5.37 -16.08 -9.14
N LYS A 59 4.85 -16.99 -8.31
CA LYS A 59 5.56 -17.47 -7.11
C LYS A 59 6.87 -18.15 -7.46
N GLU A 60 6.86 -19.01 -8.47
CA GLU A 60 8.08 -19.67 -8.98
C GLU A 60 9.08 -18.64 -9.49
N ALA A 61 8.62 -17.63 -10.25
CA ALA A 61 9.48 -16.53 -10.73
C ALA A 61 10.04 -15.69 -9.57
N MET A 62 9.23 -15.31 -8.59
CA MET A 62 9.67 -14.59 -7.39
C MET A 62 10.68 -15.40 -6.56
N PHE A 63 10.46 -16.70 -6.44
CA PHE A 63 11.38 -17.60 -5.73
C PHE A 63 12.74 -17.71 -6.42
N LEU A 64 12.74 -17.81 -7.75
CA LEU A 64 13.97 -17.82 -8.55
C LEU A 64 14.73 -16.50 -8.44
N GLU A 65 14.05 -15.37 -8.57
CA GLU A 65 14.66 -14.04 -8.44
C GLU A 65 15.22 -13.82 -7.01
N TYR A 66 14.52 -14.32 -5.98
CA TYR A 66 15.03 -14.30 -4.61
C TYR A 66 16.27 -15.20 -4.45
N SER A 67 16.29 -16.34 -5.11
CA SER A 67 17.47 -17.23 -5.14
C SER A 67 18.67 -16.55 -5.82
N GLU A 68 18.44 -15.79 -6.89
CA GLU A 68 19.49 -14.99 -7.53
C GLU A 68 20.02 -13.88 -6.63
N LEU A 69 19.13 -13.21 -5.86
CA LEU A 69 19.55 -12.24 -4.84
C LEU A 69 20.47 -12.92 -3.82
N LEU A 70 20.11 -14.10 -3.32
CA LEU A 70 20.96 -14.85 -2.39
C LEU A 70 22.31 -15.24 -3.02
N ASN A 71 22.32 -15.65 -4.29
CA ASN A 71 23.53 -15.95 -5.04
C ASN A 71 24.43 -14.72 -5.27
N SER A 72 23.87 -13.52 -5.27
CA SER A 72 24.64 -12.28 -5.43
C SER A 72 25.36 -11.83 -4.15
N LEU A 73 25.04 -12.43 -2.99
CA LEU A 73 25.65 -12.04 -1.72
C LEU A 73 27.15 -12.29 -1.70
N ASP A 74 27.90 -11.33 -1.17
CA ASP A 74 29.37 -11.38 -1.11
C ASP A 74 29.85 -12.38 -0.05
N SER A 75 30.72 -13.30 -0.47
CA SER A 75 31.37 -14.27 0.44
C SER A 75 32.33 -13.65 1.45
N GLY A 76 32.73 -12.39 1.25
CA GLY A 76 33.54 -11.61 2.20
C GLY A 76 32.77 -10.91 3.31
N ALA A 77 31.45 -11.01 3.30
CA ALA A 77 30.54 -10.33 4.22
C ALA A 77 29.56 -11.30 4.89
N THR A 78 28.96 -10.87 5.96
CA THR A 78 27.78 -11.53 6.57
C THR A 78 26.56 -10.70 6.28
N THR A 79 25.53 -11.33 5.75
CA THR A 79 24.23 -10.70 5.48
C THR A 79 23.20 -11.21 6.48
N LYS A 80 22.50 -10.31 7.12
CA LYS A 80 21.42 -10.63 8.07
C LYS A 80 20.11 -10.13 7.52
N ILE A 81 19.15 -11.03 7.33
CA ILE A 81 17.76 -10.71 6.95
C ILE A 81 16.93 -10.73 8.22
N THR A 82 16.25 -9.63 8.53
CA THR A 82 15.48 -9.48 9.76
C THR A 82 14.03 -9.14 9.44
N ILE A 83 13.10 -9.87 10.05
CA ILE A 83 11.67 -9.57 10.10
C ILE A 83 11.35 -9.11 11.50
N ASN A 84 10.87 -7.88 11.64
CA ASN A 84 10.54 -7.24 12.90
C ASN A 84 9.03 -7.02 13.01
N ASN A 85 8.38 -7.77 13.88
CA ASN A 85 7.00 -7.58 14.27
C ASN A 85 6.96 -6.75 15.55
N ARG A 86 6.34 -5.59 15.48
CA ARG A 86 6.09 -4.76 16.66
C ARG A 86 4.61 -4.43 16.77
N ARG A 87 4.10 -4.35 17.99
CA ARG A 87 2.73 -3.88 18.23
C ARG A 87 2.60 -2.42 17.83
N LEU A 88 1.44 -2.09 17.26
CA LEU A 88 1.09 -0.72 16.96
C LEU A 88 1.10 0.12 18.26
N ASN A 89 1.86 1.21 18.28
CA ASN A 89 1.81 2.15 19.38
C ASN A 89 0.50 2.93 19.33
N ARG A 90 -0.32 2.80 20.37
CA ARG A 90 -1.64 3.42 20.46
C ARG A 90 -1.55 4.96 20.39
N ALA A 91 -0.63 5.58 21.08
CA ALA A 91 -0.49 7.05 21.09
C ALA A 91 -0.09 7.60 19.70
N ASN A 92 0.79 6.90 19.00
CA ASN A 92 1.15 7.25 17.62
C ASN A 92 -0.03 7.06 16.66
N PHE A 93 -0.78 5.97 16.81
CA PHE A 93 -1.98 5.70 16.02
C PHE A 93 -3.04 6.79 16.24
N GLU A 94 -3.32 7.13 17.50
CA GLU A 94 -4.28 8.18 17.85
C GLU A 94 -3.91 9.52 17.21
N LYS A 95 -2.64 9.86 17.20
CA LYS A 95 -2.14 11.12 16.63
C LYS A 95 -2.15 11.17 15.09
N THR A 96 -1.94 10.02 14.42
CA THR A 96 -1.72 9.98 12.96
C THR A 96 -2.94 9.54 12.17
N ILE A 97 -3.87 8.82 12.79
CA ILE A 97 -4.99 8.16 12.10
C ILE A 97 -6.35 8.72 12.54
N LEU A 98 -6.52 9.04 13.83
CA LEU A 98 -7.81 9.52 14.33
C LEU A 98 -8.14 10.94 13.84
N LEU A 99 -9.42 11.19 13.63
CA LEU A 99 -9.92 12.49 13.23
C LEU A 99 -9.98 13.43 14.47
N PRO A 100 -9.38 14.62 14.42
CA PRO A 100 -9.45 15.56 15.52
C PRO A 100 -10.87 16.13 15.68
N LEU A 101 -11.34 16.28 16.93
CA LEU A 101 -12.59 16.96 17.23
C LEU A 101 -12.47 18.46 16.94
N LYS A 102 -13.53 19.08 16.41
CA LYS A 102 -13.53 20.48 15.94
C LYS A 102 -14.49 21.39 16.70
N GLY A 103 -15.30 20.84 17.62
CA GLY A 103 -16.31 21.59 18.37
C GLY A 103 -17.55 21.91 17.53
N ASP A 104 -17.84 21.16 16.48
CA ASP A 104 -18.99 21.35 15.59
C ASP A 104 -20.02 20.21 15.71
N ALA A 105 -21.16 20.35 15.03
CA ALA A 105 -22.24 19.37 15.06
C ALA A 105 -21.85 17.98 14.50
N LEU A 106 -20.69 17.85 13.84
CA LEU A 106 -20.22 16.59 13.28
C LEU A 106 -19.31 15.81 14.24
N ASP A 107 -19.02 16.34 15.43
CA ASP A 107 -18.12 15.67 16.38
C ASP A 107 -18.68 14.35 16.88
N GLU A 108 -20.01 14.20 16.97
CA GLU A 108 -20.64 12.92 17.31
C GLU A 108 -20.25 11.82 16.29
N TYR A 109 -20.20 12.16 15.01
CA TYR A 109 -19.78 11.23 13.96
C TYR A 109 -18.27 10.98 13.98
N ARG A 110 -17.44 12.00 14.33
CA ARG A 110 -15.99 11.82 14.49
C ARG A 110 -15.70 10.88 15.66
N GLU A 111 -16.37 11.03 16.79
CA GLU A 111 -16.22 10.14 17.95
C GLU A 111 -16.59 8.70 17.60
N GLU A 112 -17.72 8.50 16.90
CA GLU A 112 -18.16 7.17 16.49
C GLU A 112 -17.16 6.53 15.51
N TYR A 113 -16.68 7.31 14.53
CA TYR A 113 -15.69 6.86 13.56
C TYR A 113 -14.34 6.51 14.24
N ASN A 114 -13.86 7.36 15.12
CA ASN A 114 -12.64 7.14 15.89
C ASN A 114 -12.74 5.91 16.79
N ARG A 115 -13.89 5.71 17.45
CA ARG A 115 -14.14 4.50 18.26
C ARG A 115 -14.04 3.24 17.42
N MET A 116 -14.68 3.22 16.26
CA MET A 116 -14.60 2.10 15.32
C MET A 116 -13.16 1.81 14.91
N LEU A 117 -12.37 2.84 14.59
CA LEU A 117 -10.96 2.67 14.23
C LEU A 117 -10.14 2.09 15.40
N LEU A 118 -10.36 2.58 16.62
CA LEU A 118 -9.70 2.06 17.83
C LEU A 118 -10.06 0.60 18.11
N GLU A 119 -11.34 0.23 17.98
CA GLU A 119 -11.80 -1.15 18.13
C GLU A 119 -11.14 -2.08 17.08
N LYS A 120 -11.04 -1.61 15.84
CA LYS A 120 -10.35 -2.35 14.78
C LYS A 120 -8.84 -2.46 15.02
N ALA A 121 -8.21 -1.41 15.52
CA ALA A 121 -6.79 -1.40 15.86
C ALA A 121 -6.45 -2.31 17.04
N THR A 122 -7.34 -2.41 18.02
CA THR A 122 -7.13 -3.25 19.22
C THR A 122 -7.59 -4.69 19.06
N GLY A 123 -8.61 -4.93 18.23
CA GLY A 123 -9.21 -6.26 18.02
C GLY A 123 -8.57 -7.10 16.92
N ALA A 124 -7.78 -6.49 16.04
CA ALA A 124 -7.03 -7.18 15.00
C ALA A 124 -5.59 -7.44 15.45
N ASN A 125 -4.84 -8.20 14.66
CA ASN A 125 -3.38 -8.30 14.80
C ASN A 125 -2.79 -6.90 14.57
N ALA A 126 -2.78 -6.04 15.59
CA ALA A 126 -2.21 -4.69 15.52
C ALA A 126 -0.67 -4.75 15.44
N ILE A 127 -0.16 -5.50 14.46
CA ILE A 127 1.26 -5.75 14.22
C ILE A 127 1.70 -4.98 12.99
N ILE A 128 2.69 -4.14 13.17
CA ILE A 128 3.47 -3.57 12.08
C ILE A 128 4.63 -4.52 11.83
N GLN A 129 4.72 -5.06 10.62
CA GLN A 129 5.86 -5.88 10.19
C GLN A 129 6.80 -5.05 9.33
N GLU A 130 8.04 -4.92 9.78
CA GLU A 130 9.11 -4.25 9.04
C GLU A 130 10.22 -5.24 8.71
N LYS A 131 10.85 -5.06 7.56
CA LYS A 131 11.86 -5.97 7.03
C LYS A 131 13.14 -5.25 6.73
N TYR A 132 14.22 -5.83 7.20
CA TYR A 132 15.55 -5.24 7.08
C TYR A 132 16.55 -6.24 6.54
N ILE A 133 17.53 -5.73 5.80
CA ILE A 133 18.72 -6.47 5.44
C ILE A 133 19.95 -5.70 5.93
N THR A 134 20.76 -6.34 6.75
CA THR A 134 21.96 -5.74 7.33
C THR A 134 23.19 -6.47 6.82
N ILE A 135 24.06 -5.75 6.12
CA ILE A 135 25.34 -6.27 5.65
C ILE A 135 26.43 -5.84 6.60
N SER A 136 27.30 -6.76 6.97
CA SER A 136 28.46 -6.48 7.81
C SER A 136 29.74 -7.01 7.19
N VAL A 137 30.81 -6.20 7.26
CA VAL A 137 32.10 -6.49 6.64
C VAL A 137 33.23 -6.03 7.54
N CYS A 138 34.36 -6.75 7.50
CA CYS A 138 35.58 -6.34 8.17
C CYS A 138 36.43 -5.48 7.21
N LYS A 139 36.73 -4.24 7.61
CA LYS A 139 37.56 -3.28 6.85
C LYS A 139 38.51 -2.56 7.81
N LYS A 140 39.60 -2.03 7.28
CA LYS A 140 40.62 -1.34 8.10
C LYS A 140 40.10 -0.03 8.69
N ASN A 141 39.25 0.67 7.95
CA ASN A 141 38.69 1.95 8.36
C ASN A 141 37.29 2.17 7.75
N VAL A 142 36.62 3.23 8.16
CA VAL A 142 35.26 3.56 7.71
C VAL A 142 35.22 3.95 6.23
N GLU A 143 36.28 4.56 5.68
CA GLU A 143 36.29 4.96 4.26
C GLU A 143 36.28 3.74 3.32
N GLU A 144 37.07 2.71 3.66
CA GLU A 144 37.01 1.44 2.92
C GLU A 144 35.63 0.79 3.04
N ALA A 145 34.98 0.90 4.19
CA ALA A 145 33.65 0.41 4.42
C ALA A 145 32.60 1.19 3.58
N ARG A 146 32.73 2.53 3.48
CA ARG A 146 31.86 3.37 2.64
C ARG A 146 31.90 2.96 1.17
N ASN A 147 33.10 2.81 0.62
CA ASN A 147 33.30 2.39 -0.76
C ASN A 147 32.69 1.00 -1.01
N TYR A 148 32.85 0.10 -0.05
CA TYR A 148 32.24 -1.23 -0.12
C TYR A 148 30.72 -1.17 -0.12
N PHE A 149 30.10 -0.47 0.85
CA PHE A 149 28.64 -0.39 0.95
C PHE A 149 28.00 0.38 -0.20
N ALA A 150 28.68 1.39 -0.77
CA ALA A 150 28.17 2.10 -1.94
C ALA A 150 27.98 1.16 -3.15
N ARG A 151 28.96 0.27 -3.39
CA ARG A 151 28.88 -0.71 -4.46
C ARG A 151 27.84 -1.80 -4.18
N VAL A 152 27.98 -2.48 -3.04
CA VAL A 152 27.09 -3.62 -2.70
C VAL A 152 25.65 -3.15 -2.46
N GLY A 153 25.47 -1.95 -1.92
CA GLY A 153 24.13 -1.38 -1.72
C GLY A 153 23.40 -1.10 -3.03
N ALA A 154 24.10 -0.58 -4.05
CA ALA A 154 23.49 -0.36 -5.36
C ALA A 154 23.04 -1.67 -6.02
N ASP A 155 23.89 -2.72 -5.97
CA ASP A 155 23.56 -4.05 -6.48
C ASP A 155 22.37 -4.65 -5.71
N LEU A 156 22.35 -4.53 -4.39
CA LEU A 156 21.25 -5.02 -3.54
C LEU A 156 19.93 -4.34 -3.88
N ILE A 157 19.91 -3.01 -3.99
CA ILE A 157 18.72 -2.24 -4.36
C ILE A 157 18.19 -2.66 -5.73
N ALA A 158 19.08 -2.91 -6.68
CA ALA A 158 18.70 -3.39 -8.02
C ALA A 158 18.04 -4.78 -7.98
N HIS A 159 18.56 -5.71 -7.19
CA HIS A 159 17.96 -7.05 -7.01
C HIS A 159 16.57 -6.98 -6.35
N PHE A 160 16.41 -6.20 -5.29
CA PHE A 160 15.10 -6.00 -4.69
C PHE A 160 14.12 -5.32 -5.66
N GLY A 161 14.61 -4.39 -6.51
CA GLY A 161 13.80 -3.75 -7.55
C GLY A 161 13.25 -4.75 -8.57
N ARG A 162 14.02 -5.77 -8.97
CA ARG A 162 13.56 -6.86 -9.84
C ARG A 162 12.48 -7.73 -9.20
N LEU A 163 12.59 -7.97 -7.90
CA LEU A 163 11.54 -8.62 -7.10
C LEU A 163 10.26 -7.80 -6.96
N GLY A 164 10.26 -6.52 -7.35
CA GLY A 164 9.15 -5.60 -7.10
C GLY A 164 9.11 -5.04 -5.68
N SER A 165 10.17 -5.24 -4.90
CA SER A 165 10.32 -4.69 -3.54
C SER A 165 11.11 -3.38 -3.59
N LYS A 166 10.62 -2.37 -2.86
CA LYS A 166 11.37 -1.12 -2.67
C LYS A 166 12.39 -1.33 -1.56
N CYS A 167 13.66 -1.12 -1.88
CA CYS A 167 14.75 -1.21 -0.92
C CYS A 167 15.45 0.14 -0.81
N ALA A 168 15.69 0.62 0.42
CA ALA A 168 16.32 1.89 0.70
C ALA A 168 17.30 1.78 1.86
N GLU A 169 18.38 2.54 1.80
CA GLU A 169 19.32 2.70 2.91
C GLU A 169 18.64 3.39 4.10
N LEU A 170 18.97 2.97 5.31
CA LEU A 170 18.51 3.63 6.52
C LEU A 170 19.51 4.69 6.98
N GLU A 171 19.00 5.88 7.27
CA GLU A 171 19.71 6.95 7.94
C GLU A 171 20.03 6.57 9.40
N PRO A 172 20.99 7.25 10.07
CA PRO A 172 21.39 6.90 11.43
C PRO A 172 20.25 6.92 12.45
N ASP A 173 19.34 7.91 12.36
CA ASP A 173 18.18 8.05 13.22
C ASP A 173 17.15 6.95 12.99
N GLU A 174 16.86 6.62 11.73
CA GLU A 174 15.97 5.52 11.36
C GLU A 174 16.50 4.17 11.88
N ARG A 175 17.81 3.96 11.74
CA ARG A 175 18.45 2.74 12.20
C ARG A 175 18.50 2.64 13.73
N LEU A 176 18.78 3.73 14.44
CA LEU A 176 18.72 3.76 15.90
C LEU A 176 17.30 3.57 16.43
N ARG A 177 16.30 4.05 15.71
CA ARG A 177 14.90 3.88 16.08
C ARG A 177 14.48 2.41 16.18
N ILE A 178 15.03 1.52 15.35
CA ILE A 178 14.74 0.07 15.45
C ILE A 178 15.12 -0.44 16.86
N PHE A 179 16.27 -0.01 17.37
CA PHE A 179 16.76 -0.42 18.68
C PHE A 179 16.02 0.29 19.81
N HIS A 180 15.73 1.58 19.66
CA HIS A 180 14.91 2.33 20.61
C HIS A 180 13.54 1.67 20.79
N ASP A 181 12.82 1.40 19.71
CA ASP A 181 11.47 0.82 19.75
C ASP A 181 11.46 -0.60 20.34
N PHE A 182 12.57 -1.33 20.25
CA PHE A 182 12.72 -2.62 20.89
C PHE A 182 13.05 -2.52 22.39
N TYR A 183 14.06 -1.72 22.75
CA TYR A 183 14.54 -1.64 24.12
C TYR A 183 13.64 -0.77 25.01
N ARG A 184 13.04 0.26 24.45
CA ARG A 184 12.14 1.24 25.12
C ARG A 184 10.72 1.17 24.57
N ALA A 185 10.20 -0.03 24.36
CA ALA A 185 8.86 -0.19 23.83
C ALA A 185 7.80 0.45 24.73
N GLY A 186 6.93 1.25 24.15
CA GLY A 186 5.97 2.13 24.82
C GLY A 186 6.36 3.61 24.78
N GLU A 187 7.64 3.92 24.49
CA GLU A 187 8.18 5.28 24.40
C GLU A 187 8.49 5.71 22.96
N GLU A 188 7.92 5.03 21.95
CA GLU A 188 8.24 5.24 20.53
C GLU A 188 7.97 6.67 20.04
N THR A 189 7.05 7.38 20.71
CA THR A 189 6.73 8.79 20.41
C THR A 189 7.74 9.78 20.99
N GLU A 190 8.58 9.34 21.91
CA GLU A 190 9.56 10.18 22.61
C GLU A 190 10.92 10.20 21.90
N PHE A 191 11.14 9.28 20.97
CA PHE A 191 12.39 9.18 20.23
C PHE A 191 12.64 10.44 19.39
N ARG A 192 13.70 11.16 19.74
CA ARG A 192 14.18 12.35 19.03
C ARG A 192 15.70 12.33 19.01
N PHE A 193 16.26 11.81 17.94
CA PHE A 193 17.69 11.73 17.74
C PHE A 193 18.12 12.58 16.55
N ASP A 194 19.13 13.41 16.74
CA ASP A 194 19.87 14.10 15.69
C ASP A 194 21.37 13.93 15.99
N ILE A 195 22.09 13.32 15.05
CA ILE A 195 23.51 12.98 15.22
C ILE A 195 24.38 14.23 15.43
N LYS A 196 24.07 15.33 14.74
CA LYS A 196 24.85 16.58 14.83
C LYS A 196 24.61 17.29 16.16
N GLU A 197 23.35 17.35 16.58
CA GLU A 197 22.97 17.96 17.86
C GLU A 197 23.50 17.14 19.04
N THR A 198 23.40 15.82 18.97
CA THR A 198 23.91 14.89 20.01
C THR A 198 25.40 15.04 20.20
N ARG A 199 26.18 15.07 19.11
CA ARG A 199 27.63 15.30 19.16
C ARG A 199 27.97 16.68 19.73
N ARG A 200 27.25 17.71 19.33
CA ARG A 200 27.46 19.09 19.82
C ARG A 200 27.23 19.20 21.32
N LYS A 201 26.22 18.48 21.84
CA LYS A 201 25.88 18.46 23.26
C LYS A 201 26.78 17.51 24.10
N GLY A 202 27.60 16.68 23.45
CA GLY A 202 28.45 15.70 24.11
C GLY A 202 27.72 14.49 24.70
N HIS A 203 26.50 14.22 24.24
CA HIS A 203 25.74 13.02 24.62
C HIS A 203 26.20 11.81 23.82
N ASP A 204 26.07 10.61 24.41
CA ASP A 204 26.25 9.34 23.69
C ASP A 204 24.95 8.97 22.99
N PHE A 205 25.06 8.46 21.77
CA PHE A 205 23.90 7.93 21.03
C PHE A 205 23.20 6.78 21.76
N LYS A 206 23.93 6.05 22.60
CA LYS A 206 23.40 4.97 23.44
C LYS A 206 22.39 5.46 24.49
N ASP A 207 22.47 6.72 24.90
CA ASP A 207 21.52 7.31 25.86
C ASP A 207 20.07 7.32 25.28
N PHE A 208 19.95 7.33 23.95
CA PHE A 208 18.64 7.32 23.27
C PHE A 208 18.04 5.92 23.10
N ILE A 209 18.83 4.85 23.20
CA ILE A 209 18.38 3.49 22.92
C ILE A 209 18.46 2.55 24.14
N CYS A 210 19.31 2.83 25.10
CA CYS A 210 19.47 1.98 26.27
C CYS A 210 18.23 2.00 27.17
N PRO A 211 17.74 0.84 27.62
CA PRO A 211 16.71 0.76 28.66
C PRO A 211 17.30 1.08 30.04
N ASP A 212 16.44 1.27 31.03
CA ASP A 212 16.86 1.57 32.40
C ASP A 212 17.58 0.40 33.08
N SER A 213 17.19 -0.84 32.74
CA SER A 213 17.81 -2.05 33.29
C SER A 213 17.76 -3.21 32.33
N MET A 214 18.74 -4.11 32.42
CA MET A 214 18.76 -5.42 31.76
C MET A 214 19.21 -6.50 32.73
N GLU A 215 18.51 -7.63 32.76
CA GLU A 215 18.83 -8.81 33.53
C GLU A 215 18.84 -10.03 32.63
N PHE A 216 19.89 -10.85 32.67
CA PHE A 216 20.01 -12.07 31.88
C PHE A 216 20.05 -13.28 32.81
N THR A 217 19.12 -14.23 32.57
CA THR A 217 19.04 -15.50 33.30
C THR A 217 19.47 -16.67 32.42
N GLY A 218 19.30 -17.89 32.92
CA GLY A 218 19.64 -19.11 32.16
C GLY A 218 18.84 -19.32 30.88
N ASP A 219 17.57 -18.89 30.82
CA ASP A 219 16.64 -19.19 29.72
C ASP A 219 15.73 -18.04 29.31
N TYR A 220 15.83 -16.88 29.93
CA TYR A 220 15.15 -15.64 29.55
C TYR A 220 15.97 -14.44 29.97
N PHE A 221 15.55 -13.26 29.56
CA PHE A 221 16.08 -11.97 29.98
C PHE A 221 14.95 -10.99 30.33
N LYS A 222 15.29 -9.93 31.05
CA LYS A 222 14.40 -8.80 31.31
C LYS A 222 14.99 -7.54 30.74
N ILE A 223 14.11 -6.66 30.23
CA ILE A 223 14.40 -5.30 29.80
C ILE A 223 13.38 -4.40 30.50
N GLY A 224 13.84 -3.66 31.54
CA GLY A 224 12.92 -3.01 32.46
C GLY A 224 11.96 -4.02 33.09
N GLU A 225 10.65 -3.81 32.96
CA GLU A 225 9.62 -4.70 33.47
C GLU A 225 9.23 -5.84 32.50
N ARG A 226 9.70 -5.81 31.24
CA ARG A 226 9.33 -6.79 30.22
C ARG A 226 10.26 -7.99 30.21
N TYR A 227 9.68 -9.14 29.89
CA TYR A 227 10.39 -10.40 29.73
C TYR A 227 10.68 -10.68 28.27
N GLY A 228 11.83 -11.30 27.97
CA GLY A 228 12.19 -11.72 26.64
C GLY A 228 12.90 -13.07 26.61
N ARG A 229 12.85 -13.73 25.48
CA ARG A 229 13.49 -15.03 25.25
C ARG A 229 14.00 -15.16 23.83
N VAL A 230 15.19 -15.74 23.69
CA VAL A 230 15.78 -16.03 22.39
C VAL A 230 15.67 -17.52 22.09
N LEU A 231 15.17 -17.80 20.90
CA LEU A 231 15.08 -19.12 20.29
C LEU A 231 16.07 -19.21 19.13
N PHE A 232 16.48 -20.43 18.80
CA PHE A 232 17.35 -20.70 17.64
C PHE A 232 16.91 -21.98 16.94
N LEU A 233 17.16 -22.08 15.64
CA LEU A 233 16.86 -23.28 14.85
C LEU A 233 17.87 -24.37 15.18
N ARG A 234 17.39 -25.50 15.76
CA ARG A 234 18.20 -26.69 16.09
C ARG A 234 18.27 -27.64 14.92
N GLU A 235 17.12 -28.02 14.42
CA GLU A 235 16.98 -29.03 13.37
C GLU A 235 15.81 -28.68 12.45
N TYR A 236 15.88 -29.13 11.22
CA TYR A 236 14.81 -29.03 10.23
C TYR A 236 14.82 -30.27 9.33
N ALA A 237 13.66 -30.64 8.79
CA ALA A 237 13.55 -31.73 7.84
C ALA A 237 14.11 -31.35 6.46
N SER A 238 14.37 -32.35 5.65
CA SER A 238 14.83 -32.16 4.25
C SER A 238 13.82 -31.40 3.37
N TYR A 239 12.57 -31.29 3.82
CA TYR A 239 11.52 -30.53 3.13
C TYR A 239 10.84 -29.57 4.10
N ILE A 240 10.93 -28.27 3.81
CA ILE A 240 10.26 -27.18 4.53
C ILE A 240 9.37 -26.45 3.53
N LYS A 241 8.18 -26.03 3.97
CA LYS A 241 7.29 -25.19 3.15
C LYS A 241 7.71 -23.72 3.23
N ASP A 242 7.62 -23.02 2.11
CA ASP A 242 7.85 -21.56 2.00
C ASP A 242 6.92 -20.70 2.87
N SER A 243 5.80 -21.26 3.34
CA SER A 243 4.88 -20.61 4.28
C SER A 243 5.38 -20.59 5.74
N MET A 244 6.47 -21.26 6.07
CA MET A 244 6.94 -21.39 7.46
C MET A 244 7.27 -20.03 8.08
N VAL A 245 8.06 -19.21 7.41
CA VAL A 245 8.42 -17.88 7.91
C VAL A 245 7.18 -17.00 8.08
N ALA A 246 6.26 -17.02 7.12
CA ALA A 246 5.03 -16.27 7.18
C ALA A 246 4.16 -16.70 8.38
N GLU A 247 3.97 -18.00 8.61
CA GLU A 247 3.18 -18.50 9.73
C GLU A 247 3.85 -18.24 11.08
N MET A 248 5.17 -18.36 11.19
CA MET A 248 5.93 -18.04 12.40
C MET A 248 5.84 -16.55 12.77
N THR A 249 5.82 -15.68 11.78
CA THR A 249 5.77 -14.23 11.98
C THR A 249 4.35 -13.64 11.95
N ASP A 250 3.31 -14.46 11.71
CA ASP A 250 1.91 -14.03 11.73
C ASP A 250 1.30 -13.95 13.14
N LEU A 251 2.05 -14.28 14.15
CA LEU A 251 1.59 -14.29 15.53
C LEU A 251 1.48 -12.85 16.08
N ASN A 252 0.37 -12.56 16.77
CA ASN A 252 0.10 -11.23 17.36
C ASN A 252 0.98 -10.98 18.59
N ARG A 253 2.27 -10.80 18.39
CA ARG A 253 3.25 -10.56 19.46
C ARG A 253 4.47 -9.81 18.93
N ASN A 254 5.17 -9.15 19.84
CA ASN A 254 6.46 -8.55 19.53
C ASN A 254 7.48 -9.67 19.29
N LEU A 255 7.97 -9.75 18.08
CA LEU A 255 8.86 -10.79 17.60
C LEU A 255 9.86 -10.21 16.61
N MET A 256 11.13 -10.56 16.76
CA MET A 256 12.14 -10.28 15.75
C MET A 256 12.81 -11.58 15.35
N MET A 257 12.71 -11.95 14.07
CA MET A 257 13.31 -13.13 13.48
C MET A 257 14.43 -12.72 12.55
N SER A 258 15.63 -13.26 12.75
CA SER A 258 16.80 -12.94 11.95
C SER A 258 17.46 -14.19 11.40
N ILE A 259 17.89 -14.11 10.15
CA ILE A 259 18.67 -15.15 9.48
C ILE A 259 20.01 -14.53 9.08
N ASP A 260 21.09 -14.96 9.74
CA ASP A 260 22.45 -14.62 9.33
C ASP A 260 22.89 -15.57 8.19
N VAL A 261 23.26 -15.02 7.07
CA VAL A 261 23.71 -15.74 5.89
C VAL A 261 25.17 -15.46 5.64
N ILE A 262 25.95 -16.52 5.53
CA ILE A 262 27.39 -16.46 5.27
C ILE A 262 27.67 -17.28 4.00
N PRO A 263 27.80 -16.62 2.83
CA PRO A 263 28.13 -17.30 1.60
C PRO A 263 29.56 -17.87 1.65
N VAL A 264 29.73 -19.11 1.20
CA VAL A 264 31.04 -19.76 1.13
C VAL A 264 31.59 -19.58 -0.30
N PRO A 265 32.88 -19.21 -0.47
CA PRO A 265 33.51 -19.18 -1.78
C PRO A 265 33.35 -20.53 -2.49
N THR A 266 33.02 -20.51 -3.78
CA THR A 266 32.64 -21.73 -4.53
C THR A 266 33.73 -22.79 -4.51
N ASP A 267 35.01 -22.38 -4.62
CA ASP A 267 36.15 -23.30 -4.57
C ASP A 267 36.34 -23.95 -3.19
N GLU A 268 36.04 -23.24 -2.11
CA GLU A 268 36.05 -23.80 -0.75
C GLU A 268 34.84 -24.70 -0.51
N ALA A 269 33.66 -24.31 -1.05
CA ALA A 269 32.43 -25.09 -0.93
C ALA A 269 32.55 -26.47 -1.61
N VAL A 270 33.06 -26.51 -2.84
CA VAL A 270 33.28 -27.75 -3.58
C VAL A 270 34.26 -28.66 -2.83
N ARG A 271 35.40 -28.11 -2.38
CA ARG A 271 36.40 -28.88 -1.61
C ARG A 271 35.84 -29.46 -0.31
N GLU A 272 35.00 -28.69 0.38
CA GLU A 272 34.36 -29.18 1.61
C GLU A 272 33.32 -30.27 1.32
N ALA A 273 32.51 -30.13 0.26
CA ALA A 273 31.56 -31.15 -0.18
C ALA A 273 32.26 -32.46 -0.61
N GLU A 274 33.34 -32.35 -1.40
CA GLU A 274 34.16 -33.50 -1.78
C GLU A 274 34.79 -34.19 -0.59
N SER A 275 35.30 -33.42 0.39
CA SER A 275 35.88 -33.99 1.63
C SER A 275 34.84 -34.74 2.47
N ARG A 276 33.63 -34.19 2.57
CA ARG A 276 32.52 -34.86 3.28
C ARG A 276 32.07 -36.14 2.55
N LEU A 277 31.95 -36.09 1.23
CA LEU A 277 31.58 -37.26 0.42
C LEU A 277 32.63 -38.38 0.59
N LEU A 278 33.92 -38.04 0.52
CA LEU A 278 35.02 -38.98 0.76
C LEU A 278 34.97 -39.60 2.14
N GLY A 279 34.60 -38.82 3.16
CA GLY A 279 34.37 -39.34 4.52
C GLY A 279 33.26 -40.38 4.58
N VAL A 280 32.10 -40.11 3.93
CA VAL A 280 30.98 -41.04 3.87
C VAL A 280 31.35 -42.31 3.07
N GLU A 281 32.05 -42.16 1.93
CA GLU A 281 32.52 -43.28 1.12
C GLU A 281 33.55 -44.15 1.86
N THR A 282 34.43 -43.52 2.65
CA THR A 282 35.37 -44.23 3.51
C THR A 282 34.62 -45.05 4.59
N ASN A 283 33.61 -44.47 5.20
CA ASN A 283 32.76 -45.17 6.19
C ASN A 283 32.01 -46.35 5.55
N ALA A 284 31.46 -46.18 4.36
CA ALA A 284 30.80 -47.23 3.60
C ALA A 284 31.79 -48.38 3.26
N THR A 285 32.97 -48.03 2.79
CA THR A 285 34.03 -49.01 2.48
C THR A 285 34.49 -49.76 3.72
N ASN A 286 34.72 -49.07 4.83
CA ASN A 286 35.12 -49.70 6.10
C ASN A 286 34.04 -50.64 6.65
N TRP A 287 32.77 -50.25 6.50
CA TRP A 287 31.65 -51.12 6.89
C TRP A 287 31.65 -52.38 6.03
N GLN A 288 31.77 -52.24 4.71
CA GLN A 288 31.82 -53.39 3.77
C GLN A 288 33.00 -54.33 4.07
N ARG A 289 34.19 -53.78 4.35
CA ARG A 289 35.37 -54.55 4.76
C ARG A 289 35.12 -55.35 6.03
N ARG A 290 34.42 -54.77 7.04
CA ARG A 290 34.06 -55.47 8.27
C ARG A 290 33.07 -56.62 8.02
N GLN A 291 32.08 -56.44 7.13
CA GLN A 291 31.15 -57.49 6.75
C GLN A 291 31.84 -58.61 5.98
N ASN A 292 32.73 -58.29 5.08
CA ASN A 292 33.52 -59.27 4.33
C ASN A 292 34.41 -60.08 5.28
N ALA A 293 35.04 -59.46 6.27
CA ALA A 293 35.83 -60.16 7.30
C ALA A 293 34.98 -61.10 8.16
N ASN A 294 33.70 -60.86 8.28
CA ASN A 294 32.73 -61.71 8.97
C ASN A 294 32.05 -62.73 8.02
N ASN A 295 32.60 -62.96 6.81
CA ASN A 295 32.06 -63.82 5.76
C ASN A 295 30.64 -63.47 5.27
N ASN A 296 30.20 -62.22 5.43
CA ASN A 296 28.89 -61.74 4.99
C ASN A 296 29.04 -60.91 3.72
N PHE A 297 29.34 -61.54 2.59
CA PHE A 297 29.66 -60.92 1.32
C PHE A 297 28.44 -60.29 0.60
N SER A 298 27.22 -60.68 1.00
CA SER A 298 25.96 -60.15 0.44
C SER A 298 25.31 -59.05 1.28
N ALA A 299 25.97 -58.58 2.34
CA ALA A 299 25.44 -57.53 3.19
C ALA A 299 25.27 -56.21 2.43
N GLN A 300 24.06 -55.72 2.40
CA GLN A 300 23.75 -54.36 1.86
C GLN A 300 24.18 -53.30 2.86
N LEU A 301 24.61 -52.15 2.33
CA LEU A 301 24.94 -51.00 3.16
C LEU A 301 23.72 -50.61 4.05
N PRO A 302 23.95 -50.23 5.31
CA PRO A 302 22.89 -49.65 6.13
C PRO A 302 22.24 -48.47 5.41
N TYR A 303 20.93 -48.39 5.51
CA TYR A 303 20.12 -47.35 4.87
C TYR A 303 20.65 -45.95 5.16
N ASP A 304 21.07 -45.68 6.38
CA ASP A 304 21.59 -44.38 6.81
C ASP A 304 22.87 -43.97 6.05
N ILE A 305 23.78 -44.92 5.81
CA ILE A 305 25.04 -44.64 5.07
C ILE A 305 24.74 -44.43 3.59
N GLU A 306 23.83 -45.22 3.03
CA GLU A 306 23.44 -45.09 1.62
C GLU A 306 22.69 -43.77 1.37
N GLN A 307 21.80 -43.39 2.29
CA GLN A 307 21.10 -42.11 2.24
C GLN A 307 22.06 -40.92 2.34
N GLN A 308 22.98 -40.94 3.31
CA GLN A 308 24.00 -39.90 3.46
C GLN A 308 24.89 -39.79 2.20
N ARG A 309 25.24 -40.90 1.58
CA ARG A 309 26.01 -40.93 0.35
C ARG A 309 25.26 -40.29 -0.80
N LYS A 310 23.98 -40.57 -0.95
CA LYS A 310 23.11 -40.01 -1.96
C LYS A 310 22.98 -38.49 -1.78
N GLU A 311 22.68 -38.06 -0.57
CA GLU A 311 22.53 -36.65 -0.22
C GLU A 311 23.81 -35.84 -0.47
N MET A 312 24.98 -36.42 -0.14
CA MET A 312 26.25 -35.71 -0.41
C MET A 312 26.59 -35.64 -1.89
N LYS A 313 26.22 -36.64 -2.70
CA LYS A 313 26.36 -36.58 -4.15
C LYS A 313 25.44 -35.53 -4.78
N GLU A 314 24.17 -35.52 -4.40
CA GLU A 314 23.21 -34.51 -4.84
C GLU A 314 23.69 -33.09 -4.46
N PHE A 315 24.18 -32.91 -3.23
CA PHE A 315 24.73 -31.65 -2.78
C PHE A 315 25.94 -31.18 -3.62
N LEU A 316 26.85 -32.11 -3.96
CA LEU A 316 28.00 -31.79 -4.84
C LEU A 316 27.54 -31.45 -6.27
N ASP A 317 26.57 -32.18 -6.80
CA ASP A 317 25.95 -31.91 -8.10
C ASP A 317 25.28 -30.51 -8.13
N ASP A 318 24.58 -30.15 -7.07
CA ASP A 318 23.94 -28.82 -6.93
C ASP A 318 24.97 -27.70 -7.01
N LEU A 319 26.13 -27.86 -6.35
CA LEU A 319 27.20 -26.88 -6.34
C LEU A 319 27.97 -26.78 -7.69
N THR A 320 28.04 -27.88 -8.45
CA THR A 320 28.89 -27.95 -9.67
C THR A 320 28.09 -27.79 -10.95
N THR A 321 26.82 -28.17 -10.99
CA THR A 321 26.03 -28.23 -12.22
C THR A 321 24.76 -27.37 -12.21
N ARG A 322 24.22 -26.99 -11.04
CA ARG A 322 22.92 -26.32 -10.90
C ARG A 322 22.99 -24.86 -10.43
N ASP A 323 24.16 -24.24 -10.50
CA ASP A 323 24.39 -22.84 -10.06
C ASP A 323 23.93 -22.54 -8.62
N GLN A 324 23.96 -23.57 -7.76
CA GLN A 324 23.68 -23.41 -6.33
C GLN A 324 24.95 -23.02 -5.59
N ARG A 325 24.82 -22.16 -4.58
CA ARG A 325 25.91 -21.81 -3.67
C ARG A 325 25.74 -22.48 -2.32
N MET A 326 26.84 -22.82 -1.68
CA MET A 326 26.85 -23.24 -0.29
C MET A 326 26.84 -22.04 0.63
N MET A 327 25.95 -22.03 1.59
CA MET A 327 25.81 -20.98 2.58
C MET A 327 25.71 -21.57 3.99
N PHE A 328 26.31 -20.89 4.96
CA PHE A 328 26.03 -21.16 6.35
C PHE A 328 24.94 -20.19 6.82
N ALA A 329 23.92 -20.72 7.50
CA ALA A 329 22.85 -19.92 8.06
C ALA A 329 22.74 -20.12 9.57
N VAL A 330 22.47 -19.03 10.29
CA VAL A 330 22.08 -19.03 11.70
C VAL A 330 20.73 -18.34 11.81
N LEU A 331 19.70 -19.08 12.20
CA LEU A 331 18.37 -18.54 12.40
C LEU A 331 18.10 -18.36 13.87
N THR A 332 17.83 -17.12 14.27
CA THR A 332 17.51 -16.72 15.63
C THR A 332 16.20 -15.95 15.69
N MET A 333 15.51 -16.07 16.80
CA MET A 333 14.26 -15.41 17.04
C MET A 333 14.21 -14.90 18.48
N VAL A 334 13.87 -13.64 18.65
CA VAL A 334 13.62 -13.05 19.96
C VAL A 334 12.17 -12.60 20.05
N HIS A 335 11.51 -12.93 21.14
CA HIS A 335 10.17 -12.44 21.43
C HIS A 335 10.10 -11.88 22.85
N THR A 336 9.18 -10.94 23.08
CA THR A 336 9.01 -10.27 24.37
C THR A 336 7.55 -10.30 24.79
N ALA A 337 7.32 -10.32 26.11
CA ALA A 337 6.01 -10.31 26.73
C ALA A 337 6.03 -9.47 28.01
N ASP A 338 4.84 -9.02 28.45
CA ASP A 338 4.72 -8.19 29.65
C ASP A 338 4.84 -9.01 30.96
N THR A 339 4.50 -10.30 30.89
CA THR A 339 4.61 -11.22 32.05
C THR A 339 5.38 -12.48 31.67
N LYS A 340 5.97 -13.13 32.71
CA LYS A 340 6.69 -14.38 32.51
C LYS A 340 5.78 -15.51 32.03
N GLU A 341 4.56 -15.57 32.54
CA GLU A 341 3.56 -16.58 32.12
C GLU A 341 3.19 -16.43 30.64
N GLN A 342 2.97 -15.19 30.19
CA GLN A 342 2.71 -14.90 28.78
C GLN A 342 3.93 -15.27 27.93
N LEU A 343 5.15 -14.99 28.38
CA LEU A 343 6.38 -15.37 27.68
C LEU A 343 6.46 -16.87 27.48
N ASP A 344 6.12 -17.67 28.51
CA ASP A 344 6.17 -19.13 28.46
C ASP A 344 5.09 -19.67 27.49
N ASN A 345 3.87 -19.16 27.55
CA ASN A 345 2.78 -19.50 26.64
C ASN A 345 3.13 -19.16 25.19
N ASP A 346 3.71 -17.99 24.97
CA ASP A 346 4.14 -17.52 23.65
C ASP A 346 5.27 -18.38 23.09
N THR A 347 6.21 -18.80 23.93
CA THR A 347 7.28 -19.73 23.55
C THR A 347 6.70 -21.06 23.07
N GLU A 348 5.78 -21.66 23.83
CA GLU A 348 5.16 -22.94 23.46
C GLU A 348 4.36 -22.82 22.15
N ALA A 349 3.66 -21.71 21.93
CA ALA A 349 2.95 -21.49 20.67
C ALA A 349 3.93 -21.39 19.48
N LEU A 350 5.05 -20.70 19.62
CA LEU A 350 6.11 -20.61 18.60
C LEU A 350 6.72 -22.00 18.31
N LEU A 351 7.07 -22.75 19.35
CA LEU A 351 7.61 -24.10 19.20
C LEU A 351 6.62 -25.05 18.53
N THR A 352 5.34 -24.93 18.84
CA THR A 352 4.28 -25.74 18.22
C THR A 352 4.10 -25.41 16.75
N THR A 353 4.10 -24.12 16.40
CA THR A 353 4.03 -23.68 15.00
C THR A 353 5.24 -24.18 14.21
N ALA A 354 6.44 -24.11 14.78
CA ALA A 354 7.66 -24.63 14.15
C ALA A 354 7.59 -26.13 13.90
N ARG A 355 7.11 -26.93 14.87
CA ARG A 355 6.93 -28.40 14.73
C ARG A 355 5.95 -28.74 13.61
N LYS A 356 4.90 -27.96 13.40
CA LYS A 356 3.96 -28.11 12.27
C LYS A 356 4.68 -28.05 10.91
N HIS A 357 5.76 -27.26 10.83
CA HIS A 357 6.61 -27.13 9.65
C HIS A 357 7.85 -28.03 9.68
N LEU A 358 7.88 -29.03 10.56
CA LEU A 358 8.99 -29.96 10.72
C LEU A 358 10.32 -29.27 11.10
N CYS A 359 10.22 -28.09 11.73
CA CYS A 359 11.34 -27.35 12.27
C CYS A 359 11.40 -27.48 13.79
N GLN A 360 12.58 -27.70 14.34
CA GLN A 360 12.81 -27.76 15.78
C GLN A 360 13.58 -26.50 16.22
N PHE A 361 12.89 -25.64 16.94
CA PHE A 361 13.53 -24.54 17.64
C PHE A 361 13.84 -24.93 19.07
N GLY A 362 14.92 -24.39 19.60
CA GLY A 362 15.32 -24.53 20.99
C GLY A 362 15.48 -23.19 21.67
N VAL A 363 15.26 -23.17 22.97
CA VAL A 363 15.59 -22.03 23.81
C VAL A 363 17.09 -22.02 24.08
N LEU A 364 17.75 -20.89 23.85
CA LEU A 364 19.15 -20.71 24.23
C LEU A 364 19.31 -20.80 25.74
N LYS A 365 20.19 -21.67 26.22
CA LYS A 365 20.50 -21.84 27.64
C LYS A 365 21.83 -21.15 27.96
N PHE A 366 21.84 -20.25 28.95
CA PHE A 366 23.01 -19.46 29.41
C PHE A 366 23.70 -18.61 28.33
N GLN A 367 23.00 -18.36 27.21
CA GLN A 367 23.49 -17.56 26.08
C GLN A 367 22.42 -16.53 25.62
N GLN A 368 21.54 -16.08 26.49
CA GLN A 368 20.48 -15.17 26.15
C GLN A 368 21.00 -13.81 25.65
N LEU A 369 22.08 -13.29 26.23
CA LEU A 369 22.73 -12.05 25.79
C LEU A 369 23.32 -12.20 24.39
N ASP A 370 24.08 -13.25 24.14
CA ASP A 370 24.69 -13.50 22.83
C ASP A 370 23.62 -13.77 21.78
N GLY A 371 22.55 -14.44 22.18
CA GLY A 371 21.36 -14.67 21.35
C GLY A 371 20.65 -13.36 20.99
N LEU A 372 20.40 -12.51 21.95
CA LEU A 372 19.77 -11.19 21.74
C LEU A 372 20.60 -10.36 20.74
N ASN A 373 21.90 -10.22 20.98
CA ASN A 373 22.77 -9.47 20.09
C ASN A 373 22.88 -10.06 18.69
N THR A 374 22.70 -11.39 18.54
CA THR A 374 22.63 -12.05 17.24
C THR A 374 21.27 -11.83 16.55
N ALA A 375 20.16 -11.88 17.29
CA ALA A 375 18.83 -11.68 16.73
C ALA A 375 18.56 -10.23 16.28
N MET A 376 19.21 -9.26 16.93
CA MET A 376 19.07 -7.84 16.57
C MET A 376 19.84 -7.47 15.30
N PRO A 377 19.36 -6.48 14.49
CA PRO A 377 20.00 -6.09 13.23
C PRO A 377 21.25 -5.21 13.41
N PHE A 378 22.10 -5.55 14.37
CA PHE A 378 23.40 -4.90 14.57
C PHE A 378 24.42 -5.25 13.47
N GLY A 379 24.33 -6.48 12.94
CA GLY A 379 25.33 -7.05 12.04
C GLY A 379 26.42 -7.84 12.77
N VAL A 380 26.16 -8.26 14.00
CA VAL A 380 27.04 -9.15 14.77
C VAL A 380 26.44 -10.54 14.89
N ARG A 381 27.26 -11.56 15.06
CA ARG A 381 26.88 -12.94 15.27
C ARG A 381 27.71 -13.54 16.41
N LYS A 382 27.03 -13.82 17.51
CA LYS A 382 27.67 -14.33 18.75
C LYS A 382 27.29 -15.78 19.09
N ILE A 383 26.50 -16.44 18.18
CA ILE A 383 26.07 -17.85 18.33
C ILE A 383 26.66 -18.69 17.21
N GLU A 384 26.99 -19.96 17.52
CA GLU A 384 27.62 -20.94 16.61
C GLU A 384 26.64 -22.05 16.14
N SER A 385 25.36 -21.82 16.08
CA SER A 385 24.39 -22.83 15.61
C SER A 385 24.20 -22.78 14.09
N PHE A 386 25.22 -23.17 13.35
CA PHE A 386 25.19 -23.14 11.88
C PHE A 386 24.37 -24.28 11.28
N ARG A 387 23.72 -23.95 10.16
CA ARG A 387 23.18 -24.90 9.20
C ARG A 387 23.83 -24.68 7.85
N THR A 388 24.22 -25.76 7.21
CA THR A 388 24.75 -25.75 5.83
C THR A 388 23.57 -25.90 4.89
N LEU A 389 23.36 -24.90 4.02
CA LEU A 389 22.23 -24.84 3.09
C LEU A 389 22.74 -24.56 1.68
N THR A 390 22.04 -25.07 0.66
CA THR A 390 22.12 -24.58 -0.71
C THR A 390 21.34 -23.29 -0.87
N THR A 391 21.54 -22.58 -1.95
CA THR A 391 20.74 -21.36 -2.27
C THR A 391 19.25 -21.66 -2.23
N GLU A 392 18.80 -22.73 -2.89
CA GLU A 392 17.39 -23.13 -2.95
C GLU A 392 16.83 -23.47 -1.56
N SER A 393 17.60 -24.23 -0.75
CA SER A 393 17.19 -24.56 0.62
C SER A 393 17.10 -23.34 1.52
N LEU A 394 17.94 -22.32 1.32
CA LEU A 394 17.86 -21.06 2.05
C LEU A 394 16.70 -20.18 1.54
N ALA A 395 16.42 -20.22 0.24
CA ALA A 395 15.35 -19.44 -0.37
C ALA A 395 13.94 -19.83 0.15
N VAL A 396 13.78 -21.03 0.70
CA VAL A 396 12.53 -21.45 1.37
C VAL A 396 12.20 -20.56 2.57
N PHE A 397 13.20 -19.92 3.19
CA PHE A 397 12.99 -18.94 4.25
C PHE A 397 12.66 -17.53 3.70
N ILE A 398 11.97 -17.49 2.56
CA ILE A 398 11.58 -16.24 1.87
C ILE A 398 10.82 -15.30 2.83
N PRO A 399 11.25 -14.03 2.96
CA PRO A 399 10.68 -13.12 3.96
C PRO A 399 9.41 -12.41 3.49
N PHE A 400 8.92 -12.70 2.29
CA PHE A 400 7.81 -11.99 1.68
C PHE A 400 6.46 -12.66 1.96
N ARG A 401 5.42 -11.85 2.12
CA ARG A 401 4.07 -12.33 2.39
C ARG A 401 3.02 -11.57 1.59
N VAL A 402 2.66 -10.38 2.03
CA VAL A 402 1.65 -9.51 1.43
C VAL A 402 1.94 -8.06 1.77
N GLN A 403 1.68 -7.18 0.82
CA GLN A 403 1.80 -5.76 1.04
C GLN A 403 0.71 -5.26 1.99
N ASP A 404 1.05 -4.33 2.87
CA ASP A 404 0.12 -3.57 3.69
C ASP A 404 0.07 -2.12 3.22
N ILE A 405 -1.10 -1.51 3.33
CA ILE A 405 -1.35 -0.13 2.91
C ILE A 405 -1.75 0.66 4.14
N CYS A 406 -0.87 1.52 4.62
CA CYS A 406 -1.12 2.36 5.78
C CYS A 406 -0.49 3.75 5.57
N HIS A 407 -1.27 4.65 4.97
CA HIS A 407 -0.89 6.04 4.75
C HIS A 407 -1.32 6.91 5.93
N THR A 408 -0.50 7.87 6.32
CA THR A 408 -0.89 8.88 7.31
C THR A 408 -2.01 9.77 6.79
N ASN A 409 -2.98 10.10 7.63
CA ASN A 409 -4.16 10.90 7.26
C ASN A 409 -4.99 10.34 6.09
N GLY A 410 -4.97 9.02 5.92
CA GLY A 410 -5.74 8.34 4.90
C GLY A 410 -7.17 7.98 5.32
N VAL A 411 -7.93 7.45 4.37
CA VAL A 411 -9.27 6.91 4.56
C VAL A 411 -9.17 5.42 4.89
N TYR A 412 -10.02 4.95 5.81
CA TYR A 412 -10.15 3.54 6.13
C TYR A 412 -11.02 2.83 5.08
N TYR A 413 -10.47 1.82 4.41
CA TYR A 413 -11.17 1.01 3.40
C TYR A 413 -11.54 -0.40 3.88
N GLY A 414 -11.02 -0.84 5.01
CA GLY A 414 -11.24 -2.18 5.56
C GLY A 414 -9.97 -2.78 6.16
N GLN A 415 -9.95 -4.11 6.27
CA GLN A 415 -8.81 -4.87 6.75
C GLN A 415 -8.29 -5.78 5.64
N ASN A 416 -6.97 -5.88 5.53
CA ASN A 416 -6.33 -6.87 4.66
C ASN A 416 -6.73 -8.28 5.10
N VAL A 417 -7.22 -9.11 4.18
CA VAL A 417 -7.70 -10.46 4.51
C VAL A 417 -6.57 -11.36 5.00
N ILE A 418 -5.33 -11.11 4.57
CA ILE A 418 -4.16 -11.94 4.87
C ILE A 418 -3.44 -11.47 6.13
N SER A 419 -3.00 -10.20 6.17
CA SER A 419 -2.27 -9.65 7.32
C SER A 419 -3.18 -9.26 8.49
N LYS A 420 -4.49 -9.11 8.26
CA LYS A 420 -5.49 -8.58 9.19
C LYS A 420 -5.27 -7.10 9.56
N ASN A 421 -4.25 -6.46 9.02
CA ASN A 421 -3.99 -5.04 9.26
C ASN A 421 -5.05 -4.15 8.60
N MET A 422 -5.24 -2.96 9.15
CA MET A 422 -6.13 -1.98 8.54
C MET A 422 -5.54 -1.46 7.24
N ILE A 423 -6.39 -1.29 6.25
CA ILE A 423 -6.06 -0.62 5.00
C ILE A 423 -6.49 0.83 5.12
N ILE A 424 -5.51 1.71 5.19
CA ILE A 424 -5.68 3.16 5.28
C ILE A 424 -4.93 3.77 4.11
N ALA A 425 -5.64 4.38 3.18
CA ALA A 425 -5.07 4.91 1.96
C ALA A 425 -5.41 6.38 1.75
N ASP A 426 -4.44 7.14 1.26
CA ASP A 426 -4.58 8.54 0.90
C ASP A 426 -4.27 8.72 -0.59
N ARG A 427 -5.30 9.00 -1.38
CA ARG A 427 -5.19 9.18 -2.83
C ARG A 427 -4.33 10.37 -3.23
N ARG A 428 -4.15 11.35 -2.34
CA ARG A 428 -3.32 12.55 -2.58
C ARG A 428 -1.84 12.20 -2.69
N GLN A 429 -1.42 11.05 -2.16
CA GLN A 429 -0.04 10.56 -2.21
C GLN A 429 0.29 9.81 -3.52
N LEU A 430 -0.70 9.55 -4.36
CA LEU A 430 -0.52 8.85 -5.63
C LEU A 430 -0.19 9.82 -6.76
N LEU A 431 0.47 9.30 -7.80
CA LEU A 431 0.72 10.06 -9.03
C LEU A 431 -0.58 10.39 -9.75
N ASN A 432 -1.53 9.47 -9.76
CA ASN A 432 -2.89 9.65 -10.26
C ASN A 432 -3.89 9.21 -9.19
N GLY A 433 -4.40 10.17 -8.42
CA GLY A 433 -5.33 9.93 -7.31
C GLY A 433 -6.79 9.73 -7.72
N ASN A 434 -7.10 9.58 -9.01
CA ASN A 434 -8.44 9.24 -9.46
C ASN A 434 -8.75 7.77 -9.15
N GLU A 435 -10.01 7.49 -8.85
CA GLU A 435 -10.47 6.21 -8.34
C GLU A 435 -11.58 5.59 -9.20
N PHE A 436 -11.62 4.26 -9.25
CA PHE A 436 -12.79 3.50 -9.66
C PHE A 436 -13.27 2.57 -8.55
N ILE A 437 -14.57 2.53 -8.32
CA ILE A 437 -15.23 1.55 -7.45
C ILE A 437 -16.14 0.67 -8.32
N LEU A 438 -15.77 -0.59 -8.46
CA LEU A 438 -16.37 -1.55 -9.38
C LEU A 438 -17.03 -2.70 -8.60
N GLY A 439 -18.20 -3.16 -9.03
CA GLY A 439 -18.85 -4.33 -8.42
C GLY A 439 -20.32 -4.46 -8.79
N VAL A 440 -20.85 -5.66 -8.65
CA VAL A 440 -22.28 -5.93 -8.90
C VAL A 440 -23.21 -5.20 -7.93
N SER A 441 -24.47 -5.11 -8.25
CA SER A 441 -25.49 -4.57 -7.34
C SER A 441 -25.48 -5.33 -6.01
N GLY A 442 -25.60 -4.62 -4.89
CA GLY A 442 -25.53 -5.22 -3.55
C GLY A 442 -24.11 -5.61 -3.08
N GLY A 443 -23.07 -5.47 -3.91
CA GLY A 443 -21.68 -5.77 -3.55
C GLY A 443 -21.02 -4.82 -2.54
N GLY A 444 -21.64 -3.65 -2.26
CA GLY A 444 -21.14 -2.66 -1.31
C GLY A 444 -20.48 -1.43 -1.93
N LYS A 445 -20.66 -1.15 -3.22
CA LYS A 445 -20.13 0.04 -3.92
C LYS A 445 -20.51 1.35 -3.25
N SER A 446 -21.82 1.61 -3.18
CA SER A 446 -22.37 2.84 -2.57
C SER A 446 -21.97 2.95 -1.09
N PHE A 447 -21.86 1.82 -0.38
CA PHE A 447 -21.36 1.77 0.99
C PHE A 447 -19.91 2.25 1.09
N THR A 448 -19.04 1.77 0.21
CA THR A 448 -17.62 2.16 0.17
C THR A 448 -17.47 3.64 -0.20
N ALA A 449 -18.16 4.10 -1.25
CA ALA A 449 -18.15 5.51 -1.66
C ALA A 449 -18.66 6.44 -0.55
N LYS A 450 -19.77 6.10 0.09
CA LYS A 450 -20.33 6.86 1.22
C LYS A 450 -19.36 6.89 2.42
N GLY A 451 -18.64 5.81 2.69
CA GLY A 451 -17.60 5.75 3.72
C GLY A 451 -16.47 6.74 3.45
N GLU A 452 -16.03 6.86 2.21
CA GLU A 452 -15.03 7.84 1.81
C GLU A 452 -15.55 9.28 1.91
N VAL A 453 -16.78 9.54 1.41
CA VAL A 453 -17.46 10.84 1.56
C VAL A 453 -17.51 11.26 3.03
N ILE A 454 -17.93 10.37 3.93
CA ILE A 454 -17.97 10.62 5.38
C ILE A 454 -16.58 11.02 5.88
N ASN A 455 -15.56 10.24 5.59
CA ASN A 455 -14.21 10.54 6.06
C ASN A 455 -13.75 11.92 5.58
N GLN A 456 -13.93 12.25 4.30
CA GLN A 456 -13.51 13.53 3.73
C GLN A 456 -14.31 14.71 4.33
N VAL A 457 -15.61 14.53 4.60
CA VAL A 457 -16.44 15.55 5.29
C VAL A 457 -15.95 15.76 6.71
N LEU A 458 -15.73 14.68 7.47
CA LEU A 458 -15.30 14.73 8.87
C LEU A 458 -13.87 15.29 9.01
N ALA A 459 -12.96 14.96 8.09
CA ALA A 459 -11.63 15.54 8.03
C ALA A 459 -11.66 17.07 7.80
N GLY A 460 -12.61 17.54 7.01
CA GLY A 460 -12.96 18.98 6.94
C GLY A 460 -12.05 19.87 6.08
N ASN A 461 -11.20 19.29 5.22
CA ASN A 461 -10.17 20.02 4.49
C ASN A 461 -10.42 20.15 2.98
N ALA A 462 -11.54 19.58 2.48
CA ALA A 462 -11.84 19.55 1.05
C ALA A 462 -13.31 19.86 0.76
N ASP A 463 -13.61 20.21 -0.47
CA ASP A 463 -14.97 20.22 -1.00
C ASP A 463 -15.30 18.84 -1.58
N ILE A 464 -16.57 18.46 -1.46
CA ILE A 464 -17.07 17.16 -1.92
C ILE A 464 -18.27 17.39 -2.82
N ILE A 465 -18.21 16.82 -4.01
CA ILE A 465 -19.25 16.93 -5.02
C ILE A 465 -19.70 15.54 -5.43
N ILE A 466 -20.99 15.28 -5.40
CA ILE A 466 -21.58 13.99 -5.74
C ILE A 466 -22.53 14.19 -6.93
N ILE A 467 -22.44 13.31 -7.93
CA ILE A 467 -23.44 13.14 -9.00
C ILE A 467 -24.23 11.87 -8.67
N ASP A 468 -25.53 12.01 -8.39
CA ASP A 468 -26.39 10.95 -7.88
C ASP A 468 -27.58 10.70 -8.82
N PRO A 469 -27.50 9.75 -9.73
CA PRO A 469 -28.59 9.42 -10.66
C PRO A 469 -29.69 8.56 -10.02
N GLU A 470 -29.44 7.94 -8.86
CA GLU A 470 -30.37 7.01 -8.21
C GLU A 470 -30.91 7.52 -6.87
N ARG A 471 -30.59 8.74 -6.46
CA ARG A 471 -31.00 9.39 -5.19
C ARG A 471 -30.62 8.61 -3.94
N GLU A 472 -29.48 7.93 -3.98
CA GLU A 472 -29.01 7.14 -2.84
C GLU A 472 -28.27 7.94 -1.76
N TYR A 473 -27.68 9.11 -2.09
CA TYR A 473 -26.84 9.90 -1.20
C TYR A 473 -27.60 10.95 -0.38
N SER A 474 -28.85 11.23 -0.70
CA SER A 474 -29.64 12.29 -0.08
C SER A 474 -29.73 12.22 1.45
N PRO A 475 -29.95 11.05 2.11
CA PRO A 475 -29.97 10.97 3.58
C PRO A 475 -28.62 11.33 4.20
N LEU A 476 -27.53 10.83 3.61
CA LEU A 476 -26.15 11.11 4.03
C LEU A 476 -25.84 12.60 3.94
N VAL A 477 -26.13 13.23 2.81
CA VAL A 477 -25.82 14.64 2.54
C VAL A 477 -26.56 15.54 3.52
N ARG A 478 -27.85 15.26 3.81
CA ARG A 478 -28.64 16.01 4.81
C ARG A 478 -28.05 15.88 6.21
N ALA A 479 -27.68 14.65 6.62
CA ALA A 479 -27.12 14.40 7.95
C ALA A 479 -25.77 15.11 8.17
N LEU A 480 -24.99 15.27 7.09
CA LEU A 480 -23.69 15.94 7.12
C LEU A 480 -23.77 17.46 6.83
N GLY A 481 -24.96 18.03 6.71
CA GLY A 481 -25.17 19.48 6.49
C GLY A 481 -24.82 19.96 5.07
N GLY A 482 -24.88 19.05 4.08
CA GLY A 482 -24.66 19.37 2.67
C GLY A 482 -25.89 19.90 1.95
N GLU A 483 -25.69 20.34 0.71
CA GLU A 483 -26.72 20.86 -0.20
C GLU A 483 -27.10 19.80 -1.23
N ILE A 484 -28.41 19.60 -1.43
CA ILE A 484 -28.93 18.72 -2.49
C ILE A 484 -29.54 19.59 -3.57
N ILE A 485 -28.99 19.51 -4.77
CA ILE A 485 -29.45 20.22 -5.94
C ILE A 485 -30.21 19.24 -6.82
N ASN A 486 -31.54 19.30 -6.76
CA ASN A 486 -32.40 18.48 -7.60
C ASN A 486 -32.53 19.13 -8.99
N ILE A 487 -32.11 18.41 -10.02
CA ILE A 487 -32.15 18.88 -11.41
C ILE A 487 -33.19 18.08 -12.16
N SER A 488 -34.24 18.77 -12.62
CA SER A 488 -35.29 18.19 -13.48
C SER A 488 -35.91 19.27 -14.36
N ALA A 489 -36.69 18.86 -15.33
CA ALA A 489 -37.44 19.81 -16.19
C ALA A 489 -38.42 20.69 -15.40
N THR A 490 -38.93 20.18 -14.27
CA THR A 490 -39.96 20.83 -13.45
C THR A 490 -39.44 21.35 -12.12
N SER A 491 -38.18 21.17 -11.81
CA SER A 491 -37.56 21.61 -10.55
C SER A 491 -37.56 23.14 -10.45
N PRO A 492 -37.80 23.71 -9.25
CA PRO A 492 -37.60 25.12 -8.99
C PRO A 492 -36.11 25.51 -8.92
N THR A 493 -35.20 24.53 -8.87
CA THR A 493 -33.77 24.74 -8.82
C THR A 493 -33.16 24.76 -10.21
N HIS A 494 -32.29 25.74 -10.47
CA HIS A 494 -31.71 25.99 -11.77
C HIS A 494 -30.20 26.14 -11.65
N ILE A 495 -29.46 25.63 -12.66
CA ILE A 495 -28.05 25.85 -12.88
C ILE A 495 -27.89 26.45 -14.27
N ASN A 496 -27.25 27.61 -14.34
CA ASN A 496 -26.98 28.29 -15.59
C ASN A 496 -25.84 27.55 -16.32
N ALA A 497 -26.12 27.03 -17.51
CA ALA A 497 -25.08 26.40 -18.36
C ALA A 497 -23.95 27.35 -18.75
N MET A 498 -24.19 28.66 -18.64
CA MET A 498 -23.21 29.70 -18.97
C MET A 498 -22.44 30.23 -17.74
N ASP A 499 -22.63 29.67 -16.56
CA ASP A 499 -21.85 30.07 -15.38
C ASP A 499 -20.36 29.91 -15.63
N MET A 500 -19.59 30.94 -15.28
CA MET A 500 -18.14 31.00 -15.46
C MET A 500 -17.51 31.94 -14.44
N ASN A 501 -16.36 31.59 -13.94
CA ASN A 501 -15.55 32.48 -13.11
C ASN A 501 -14.25 32.89 -13.82
N ARG A 502 -13.52 33.82 -13.24
CA ARG A 502 -12.24 34.31 -13.77
C ARG A 502 -11.18 33.20 -13.93
N GLU A 503 -11.16 32.22 -13.03
CA GLU A 503 -10.15 31.15 -12.96
C GLU A 503 -10.47 29.98 -13.91
N TYR A 504 -11.64 29.99 -14.57
CA TYR A 504 -12.10 28.92 -15.45
C TYR A 504 -11.11 28.61 -16.59
N GLY A 505 -10.34 29.58 -17.03
CA GLY A 505 -9.39 29.44 -18.13
C GLY A 505 -8.02 28.86 -17.83
N ASP A 506 -7.70 28.52 -16.56
CA ASP A 506 -6.37 28.02 -16.15
C ASP A 506 -5.19 28.90 -16.69
N GLY A 507 -5.33 30.22 -16.64
CA GLY A 507 -4.35 31.16 -17.17
C GLY A 507 -4.52 31.50 -18.67
N ALA A 508 -5.43 30.84 -19.40
CA ALA A 508 -5.91 31.23 -20.72
C ALA A 508 -7.16 32.11 -20.57
N ASN A 509 -7.64 32.64 -21.69
CA ASN A 509 -8.89 33.42 -21.69
C ASN A 509 -10.08 32.47 -21.35
N PRO A 510 -10.80 32.66 -20.23
CA PRO A 510 -11.90 31.83 -19.81
C PRO A 510 -13.00 31.65 -20.87
N VAL A 511 -13.25 32.71 -21.66
CA VAL A 511 -14.29 32.71 -22.71
C VAL A 511 -13.98 31.71 -23.83
N ILE A 512 -12.71 31.47 -24.14
CA ILE A 512 -12.33 30.49 -25.19
C ILE A 512 -12.76 29.07 -24.76
N LEU A 513 -12.42 28.67 -23.53
CA LEU A 513 -12.81 27.37 -23.02
C LEU A 513 -14.33 27.23 -22.84
N LYS A 514 -14.99 28.34 -22.46
CA LYS A 514 -16.44 28.35 -22.36
C LYS A 514 -17.11 28.25 -23.73
N SER A 515 -16.52 28.89 -24.75
CA SER A 515 -16.97 28.74 -26.14
C SER A 515 -16.89 27.30 -26.63
N GLU A 516 -15.80 26.57 -26.32
CA GLU A 516 -15.66 25.15 -26.63
C GLU A 516 -16.75 24.30 -25.92
N PHE A 517 -17.05 24.62 -24.66
CA PHE A 517 -18.14 23.97 -23.94
C PHE A 517 -19.51 24.24 -24.57
N ILE A 518 -19.81 25.51 -24.96
CA ILE A 518 -21.07 25.89 -25.59
C ILE A 518 -21.19 25.24 -26.99
N MET A 519 -20.09 25.12 -27.75
CA MET A 519 -20.09 24.34 -28.99
C MET A 519 -20.50 22.87 -28.73
N SER A 520 -19.90 22.22 -27.73
CA SER A 520 -20.23 20.85 -27.38
C SER A 520 -21.69 20.72 -26.92
N LEU A 521 -22.19 21.68 -26.17
CA LEU A 521 -23.58 21.74 -25.74
C LEU A 521 -24.53 21.89 -26.94
N CYS A 522 -24.24 22.79 -27.88
CA CYS A 522 -25.03 23.00 -29.11
C CYS A 522 -25.01 21.73 -30.00
N GLU A 523 -23.86 21.08 -30.15
CA GLU A 523 -23.77 19.83 -30.90
C GLU A 523 -24.68 18.75 -30.29
N GLN A 524 -24.76 18.64 -28.98
CA GLN A 524 -25.64 17.70 -28.29
C GLN A 524 -27.12 18.09 -28.44
N LEU A 525 -27.46 19.38 -28.42
CA LEU A 525 -28.81 19.89 -28.56
C LEU A 525 -29.36 19.72 -29.99
N ILE A 526 -28.50 19.85 -31.00
CA ILE A 526 -28.87 19.77 -32.43
C ILE A 526 -28.98 18.28 -32.90
N GLY A 527 -28.40 17.32 -32.19
CA GLY A 527 -28.52 15.91 -32.55
C GLY A 527 -27.24 15.26 -33.09
N GLY A 528 -26.07 15.64 -32.56
CA GLY A 528 -24.79 14.94 -32.70
C GLY A 528 -24.01 15.20 -33.99
N ASN A 529 -22.69 15.41 -33.88
CA ASN A 529 -21.62 15.51 -34.89
C ASN A 529 -21.92 16.31 -36.18
N ASN A 530 -22.94 17.16 -36.19
CA ASN A 530 -23.41 17.86 -37.38
C ASN A 530 -23.05 19.34 -37.48
N LEU A 531 -22.27 19.88 -36.51
CA LEU A 531 -21.83 21.26 -36.59
C LEU A 531 -20.68 21.44 -37.60
N GLY A 532 -20.96 22.10 -38.70
CA GLY A 532 -19.96 22.50 -39.66
C GLY A 532 -19.06 23.65 -39.16
N ALA A 533 -17.98 23.90 -39.87
CA ALA A 533 -17.02 24.97 -39.53
C ALA A 533 -17.68 26.37 -39.42
N VAL A 534 -18.68 26.65 -40.28
CA VAL A 534 -19.44 27.91 -40.26
C VAL A 534 -20.22 28.04 -38.96
N GLN A 535 -20.96 27.01 -38.58
CA GLN A 535 -21.76 27.00 -37.35
C GLN A 535 -20.88 27.16 -36.10
N LYS A 536 -19.73 26.46 -36.06
CA LYS A 536 -18.75 26.63 -34.96
C LYS A 536 -18.22 28.04 -34.84
N SER A 537 -17.91 28.70 -35.95
CA SER A 537 -17.45 30.09 -35.95
C SER A 537 -18.54 31.04 -35.48
N ILE A 538 -19.82 30.79 -35.83
CA ILE A 538 -20.95 31.61 -35.37
C ILE A 538 -21.13 31.46 -33.85
N ILE A 539 -21.09 30.22 -33.32
CA ILE A 539 -21.23 29.92 -31.90
C ILE A 539 -20.12 30.60 -31.10
N ASP A 540 -18.86 30.50 -31.55
CA ASP A 540 -17.71 31.17 -30.92
C ASP A 540 -17.89 32.71 -30.86
N ARG A 541 -18.23 33.32 -31.97
CA ARG A 541 -18.46 34.76 -32.07
C ARG A 541 -19.59 35.24 -31.17
N CYS A 542 -20.72 34.52 -31.15
CA CYS A 542 -21.85 34.86 -30.29
C CYS A 542 -21.53 34.66 -28.82
N THR A 543 -20.82 33.58 -28.45
CA THR A 543 -20.36 33.37 -27.07
C THR A 543 -19.44 34.52 -26.63
N ALA A 544 -18.46 34.89 -27.42
CA ALA A 544 -17.59 36.03 -27.11
C ALA A 544 -18.37 37.33 -26.94
N SER A 545 -19.40 37.56 -27.77
CA SER A 545 -20.25 38.74 -27.70
C SER A 545 -21.04 38.84 -26.40
N VAL A 546 -21.70 37.77 -25.97
CA VAL A 546 -22.54 37.78 -24.75
C VAL A 546 -21.71 37.92 -23.48
N TYR A 547 -20.47 37.43 -23.45
CA TYR A 547 -19.58 37.58 -22.29
C TYR A 547 -18.84 38.94 -22.24
N ARG A 548 -18.90 39.78 -23.28
CA ARG A 548 -18.12 41.02 -23.35
C ARG A 548 -18.32 41.94 -22.15
N THR A 549 -19.57 42.17 -21.76
CA THR A 549 -19.90 43.03 -20.60
C THR A 549 -19.41 42.39 -19.29
N TYR A 550 -19.58 41.09 -19.13
CA TYR A 550 -19.13 40.36 -17.95
C TYR A 550 -17.60 40.36 -17.81
N GLN A 551 -16.86 40.22 -18.92
CA GLN A 551 -15.40 40.39 -18.96
C GLN A 551 -14.97 41.81 -18.61
N GLN A 552 -15.63 42.83 -19.17
CA GLN A 552 -15.32 44.25 -18.89
C GLN A 552 -15.53 44.58 -17.41
N ASN A 553 -16.49 43.92 -16.75
CA ASN A 553 -16.75 44.04 -15.34
C ASN A 553 -15.85 43.08 -14.47
N ASN A 554 -14.74 42.65 -15.03
CA ASN A 554 -13.78 41.74 -14.35
C ASN A 554 -14.42 40.49 -13.79
N TYR A 555 -15.32 39.84 -14.55
CA TYR A 555 -16.09 38.64 -14.19
C TYR A 555 -16.93 38.79 -12.91
N THR A 556 -17.51 39.98 -12.73
CA THR A 556 -18.45 40.29 -11.64
C THR A 556 -19.79 40.77 -12.20
N GLY A 557 -20.87 40.54 -11.45
CA GLY A 557 -22.23 40.89 -11.87
C GLY A 557 -23.01 39.68 -12.43
N GLU A 558 -24.05 39.97 -13.19
CA GLU A 558 -24.89 38.93 -13.77
C GLU A 558 -24.17 38.20 -14.92
N VAL A 559 -24.17 36.88 -14.80
CA VAL A 559 -23.63 35.97 -15.82
C VAL A 559 -24.66 35.84 -16.94
N PRO A 560 -24.29 35.93 -18.24
CA PRO A 560 -25.23 35.71 -19.32
C PRO A 560 -25.84 34.28 -19.24
N THR A 561 -27.01 34.14 -19.86
CA THR A 561 -27.75 32.88 -19.92
C THR A 561 -27.81 32.32 -21.36
N LEU A 562 -28.25 31.08 -21.53
CA LEU A 562 -28.51 30.52 -22.85
C LEU A 562 -29.62 31.28 -23.61
N GLN A 563 -30.50 31.99 -22.89
CA GLN A 563 -31.48 32.89 -23.52
C GLN A 563 -30.79 34.10 -24.16
N ASP A 564 -29.82 34.70 -23.50
CA ASP A 564 -29.00 35.81 -24.02
C ASP A 564 -28.18 35.34 -25.23
N PHE A 565 -27.62 34.11 -25.14
CA PHE A 565 -26.89 33.50 -26.27
C PHE A 565 -27.80 33.29 -27.49
N ARG A 566 -29.03 32.77 -27.29
CA ARG A 566 -30.00 32.61 -28.37
C ARG A 566 -30.41 33.98 -28.94
N ALA A 567 -30.62 34.97 -28.10
CA ALA A 567 -30.93 36.34 -28.56
C ALA A 567 -29.80 36.94 -29.41
N GLU A 568 -28.56 36.63 -29.10
CA GLU A 568 -27.39 37.04 -29.88
C GLU A 568 -27.30 36.31 -31.24
N LEU A 569 -27.62 35.01 -31.27
CA LEU A 569 -27.73 34.23 -32.51
C LEU A 569 -28.77 34.84 -33.48
N LEU A 570 -29.92 35.23 -32.94
CA LEU A 570 -31.01 35.82 -33.73
C LEU A 570 -30.66 37.21 -34.34
N LYS A 571 -29.63 37.89 -33.83
CA LYS A 571 -29.12 39.14 -34.38
C LYS A 571 -28.19 38.92 -35.58
N GLN A 572 -27.69 37.72 -35.79
CA GLN A 572 -26.78 37.41 -36.90
C GLN A 572 -27.55 37.33 -38.21
N SER A 573 -26.90 37.72 -39.31
CA SER A 573 -27.52 37.71 -40.62
C SER A 573 -27.47 36.39 -41.35
N GLU A 574 -26.61 35.44 -40.88
CA GLU A 574 -26.38 34.15 -41.51
C GLU A 574 -27.54 33.18 -41.23
N PRO A 575 -28.04 32.46 -42.25
CA PRO A 575 -29.13 31.47 -42.07
C PRO A 575 -28.76 30.37 -41.09
N GLU A 576 -27.49 29.95 -41.02
CA GLU A 576 -27.02 28.95 -40.07
C GLU A 576 -27.18 29.41 -38.62
N ALA A 577 -27.07 30.68 -38.33
CA ALA A 577 -27.32 31.25 -37.01
C ALA A 577 -28.79 31.09 -36.59
N GLN A 578 -29.70 31.32 -37.56
CA GLN A 578 -31.15 31.14 -37.35
C GLN A 578 -31.51 29.66 -37.13
N GLU A 579 -30.87 28.76 -37.85
CA GLU A 579 -31.04 27.29 -37.68
C GLU A 579 -30.60 26.87 -36.28
N ILE A 580 -29.44 27.32 -35.81
CA ILE A 580 -28.97 27.02 -34.44
C ILE A 580 -29.95 27.57 -33.41
N ALA A 581 -30.37 28.85 -33.55
CA ALA A 581 -31.30 29.48 -32.64
C ALA A 581 -32.65 28.79 -32.55
N LEU A 582 -33.14 28.22 -33.67
CA LEU A 582 -34.36 27.43 -33.71
C LEU A 582 -34.14 26.05 -33.07
N ALA A 583 -33.04 25.39 -33.36
CA ALA A 583 -32.71 24.07 -32.81
C ALA A 583 -32.60 24.06 -31.26
N ILE A 584 -32.07 25.13 -30.67
CA ILE A 584 -31.93 25.26 -29.21
C ILE A 584 -33.16 25.89 -28.54
N GLU A 585 -34.21 26.27 -29.27
CA GLU A 585 -35.38 26.98 -28.73
C GLU A 585 -36.06 26.22 -27.61
N LEU A 586 -36.23 24.90 -27.77
CA LEU A 586 -36.84 24.00 -26.77
C LEU A 586 -36.13 24.12 -25.40
N PHE A 587 -34.83 24.28 -25.41
CA PHE A 587 -33.97 24.30 -24.24
C PHE A 587 -33.66 25.71 -23.70
N THR A 588 -34.04 26.76 -24.43
CA THR A 588 -33.82 28.15 -24.01
C THR A 588 -35.12 28.82 -23.60
N ASN A 589 -36.11 28.84 -24.48
CA ASN A 589 -37.39 29.51 -24.27
C ASN A 589 -38.58 28.51 -24.18
N GLY A 590 -38.37 27.28 -24.55
CA GLY A 590 -39.35 26.20 -24.49
C GLY A 590 -39.49 25.55 -23.14
N SER A 591 -40.13 24.34 -23.10
CA SER A 591 -40.49 23.62 -21.87
C SER A 591 -39.30 22.98 -21.14
N LEU A 592 -38.14 22.83 -21.80
CA LEU A 592 -36.95 22.20 -21.22
C LEU A 592 -35.84 23.22 -20.87
N ASN A 593 -36.21 24.40 -20.37
CA ASN A 593 -35.34 25.56 -20.18
C ASN A 593 -34.62 25.63 -18.83
N THR A 594 -34.49 24.47 -18.14
CA THR A 594 -33.93 24.45 -16.78
C THR A 594 -32.52 24.96 -16.68
N PHE A 595 -31.72 24.80 -17.75
CA PHE A 595 -30.31 25.26 -17.81
C PHE A 595 -30.11 26.63 -18.44
N ALA A 596 -31.19 27.27 -18.85
CA ALA A 596 -31.18 28.60 -19.48
C ALA A 596 -31.54 29.74 -18.53
N LYS A 597 -31.72 29.46 -17.27
CA LYS A 597 -32.03 30.42 -16.20
C LYS A 597 -30.83 30.65 -15.31
N HIS A 598 -30.80 31.78 -14.61
CA HIS A 598 -29.76 32.09 -13.65
C HIS A 598 -29.72 31.01 -12.52
N THR A 599 -28.54 30.68 -12.05
CA THR A 599 -28.34 29.75 -10.94
C THR A 599 -28.96 30.34 -9.67
N ASN A 600 -29.88 29.60 -9.06
CA ASN A 600 -30.61 30.02 -7.87
C ASN A 600 -30.35 29.10 -6.66
N VAL A 601 -29.35 28.27 -6.72
CA VAL A 601 -28.94 27.31 -5.66
C VAL A 601 -27.59 27.71 -5.08
N ASN A 602 -27.33 27.30 -3.83
CA ASN A 602 -26.05 27.55 -3.18
C ASN A 602 -24.98 26.58 -3.64
N THR A 603 -24.25 26.93 -4.69
CA THR A 603 -23.12 26.15 -5.21
C THR A 603 -21.85 26.33 -4.38
N ASN A 604 -21.87 27.07 -3.26
CA ASN A 604 -20.72 27.32 -2.39
C ASN A 604 -20.63 26.39 -1.17
N ASN A 605 -21.63 25.54 -0.92
CA ASN A 605 -21.55 24.56 0.15
C ASN A 605 -20.34 23.62 -0.07
N ARG A 606 -19.75 23.18 1.02
CA ARG A 606 -18.61 22.26 1.00
C ARG A 606 -18.97 20.84 0.57
N LEU A 607 -20.20 20.42 0.80
CA LEU A 607 -20.76 19.14 0.36
C LEU A 607 -21.99 19.40 -0.51
N ILE A 608 -21.89 19.05 -1.79
CA ILE A 608 -22.93 19.24 -2.80
C ILE A 608 -23.27 17.90 -3.43
N CYS A 609 -24.57 17.61 -3.55
CA CYS A 609 -25.08 16.45 -4.27
C CYS A 609 -25.99 16.93 -5.41
N TYR A 610 -25.63 16.62 -6.63
CA TYR A 610 -26.48 16.80 -7.81
C TYR A 610 -27.38 15.58 -7.97
N ASP A 611 -28.63 15.69 -7.56
CA ASP A 611 -29.66 14.67 -7.76
C ASP A 611 -30.26 14.85 -9.17
N ILE A 612 -29.98 13.91 -10.05
CA ILE A 612 -30.34 13.92 -11.45
C ILE A 612 -31.36 12.83 -11.83
N LEU A 613 -31.95 12.14 -10.85
CA LEU A 613 -32.88 11.05 -11.07
C LEU A 613 -34.06 11.46 -11.99
N ASP A 614 -34.64 12.64 -11.75
CA ASP A 614 -35.82 13.12 -12.47
C ASP A 614 -35.49 13.91 -13.75
N LEU A 615 -34.25 13.87 -14.24
CA LEU A 615 -33.82 14.67 -15.37
C LEU A 615 -34.45 14.23 -16.71
N GLY A 616 -34.80 12.96 -16.81
CA GLY A 616 -35.43 12.38 -18.02
C GLY A 616 -34.45 12.13 -19.17
N LYS A 617 -34.80 11.23 -20.08
CA LYS A 617 -33.88 10.76 -21.12
C LYS A 617 -33.39 11.85 -22.08
N GLN A 618 -34.22 12.87 -22.37
CA GLN A 618 -33.87 13.94 -23.31
C GLN A 618 -32.89 14.94 -22.70
N LEU A 619 -33.05 15.25 -21.43
CA LEU A 619 -32.17 16.20 -20.73
C LEU A 619 -30.95 15.55 -20.11
N MET A 620 -30.92 14.23 -19.94
CA MET A 620 -29.82 13.53 -19.26
C MET A 620 -28.43 13.86 -19.86
N PRO A 621 -28.19 13.76 -21.18
CA PRO A 621 -26.88 14.05 -21.76
C PRO A 621 -26.47 15.52 -21.55
N ILE A 622 -27.43 16.42 -21.69
CA ILE A 622 -27.22 17.86 -21.53
C ILE A 622 -26.97 18.19 -20.05
N GLY A 623 -27.78 17.65 -19.17
CA GLY A 623 -27.65 17.85 -17.72
C GLY A 623 -26.32 17.37 -17.20
N MET A 624 -25.85 16.22 -17.67
CA MET A 624 -24.54 15.70 -17.29
C MET A 624 -23.40 16.62 -17.75
N LEU A 625 -23.46 17.15 -18.98
CA LEU A 625 -22.47 18.14 -19.44
C LEU A 625 -22.47 19.40 -18.58
N VAL A 626 -23.67 19.95 -18.30
CA VAL A 626 -23.81 21.18 -17.47
C VAL A 626 -23.29 20.94 -16.05
N VAL A 627 -23.61 19.79 -15.45
CA VAL A 627 -23.10 19.42 -14.11
C VAL A 627 -21.58 19.29 -14.12
N LEU A 628 -21.00 18.60 -15.11
CA LEU A 628 -19.53 18.46 -15.24
C LEU A 628 -18.85 19.82 -15.44
N ASP A 629 -19.45 20.71 -16.21
CA ASP A 629 -18.94 22.08 -16.40
C ASP A 629 -19.01 22.90 -15.11
N SER A 630 -20.13 22.80 -14.37
CA SER A 630 -20.28 23.42 -13.05
C SER A 630 -19.22 22.91 -12.05
N ILE A 631 -18.91 21.60 -12.10
CA ILE A 631 -17.83 20.99 -11.31
C ILE A 631 -16.47 21.57 -11.72
N LEU A 632 -16.17 21.68 -13.01
CA LEU A 632 -14.94 22.27 -13.50
C LEU A 632 -14.77 23.72 -13.02
N ASN A 633 -15.85 24.49 -13.09
CA ASN A 633 -15.90 25.86 -12.57
C ASN A 633 -15.57 25.93 -11.07
N ARG A 634 -16.08 24.98 -10.26
CA ARG A 634 -15.79 24.88 -8.82
C ARG A 634 -14.35 24.47 -8.55
N ILE A 635 -13.82 23.49 -9.28
CA ILE A 635 -12.45 23.00 -9.12
C ILE A 635 -11.43 24.11 -9.38
N THR A 636 -11.64 24.91 -10.44
CA THR A 636 -10.74 26.01 -10.78
C THR A 636 -10.73 27.10 -9.72
N GLN A 637 -11.90 27.40 -9.12
CA GLN A 637 -11.99 28.30 -7.96
C GLN A 637 -11.25 27.76 -6.73
N ASN A 638 -11.43 26.46 -6.43
CA ASN A 638 -10.80 25.83 -5.28
C ASN A 638 -9.29 25.77 -5.42
N ARG A 639 -8.79 25.50 -6.63
CA ARG A 639 -7.36 25.56 -6.93
C ARG A 639 -6.76 26.93 -6.59
N ALA A 640 -7.41 28.00 -7.00
CA ALA A 640 -6.97 29.37 -6.68
C ALA A 640 -6.89 29.63 -5.17
N LYS A 641 -7.71 28.93 -4.38
CA LYS A 641 -7.73 28.99 -2.91
C LYS A 641 -6.84 27.92 -2.23
N GLY A 642 -6.12 27.10 -3.00
CA GLY A 642 -5.32 25.99 -2.46
C GLY A 642 -6.14 24.89 -1.80
N LYS A 643 -7.42 24.71 -2.18
CA LYS A 643 -8.37 23.77 -1.58
C LYS A 643 -8.58 22.56 -2.48
N ASN A 644 -8.52 21.35 -1.90
CA ASN A 644 -8.80 20.11 -2.61
C ASN A 644 -10.31 19.91 -2.86
N THR A 645 -10.63 19.16 -3.91
CA THR A 645 -12.01 18.79 -4.27
C THR A 645 -12.09 17.29 -4.57
N PHE A 646 -13.02 16.58 -3.92
CA PHE A 646 -13.33 15.18 -4.23
C PHE A 646 -14.66 15.12 -4.99
N ILE A 647 -14.68 14.36 -6.09
CA ILE A 647 -15.82 14.25 -6.98
C ILE A 647 -16.22 12.78 -7.06
N PHE A 648 -17.46 12.47 -6.69
CA PHE A 648 -18.03 11.12 -6.78
C PHE A 648 -19.08 11.09 -7.88
N ILE A 649 -18.87 10.24 -8.87
CA ILE A 649 -19.76 10.09 -10.02
C ILE A 649 -20.35 8.69 -9.95
N ASP A 650 -21.58 8.61 -9.46
CA ASP A 650 -22.28 7.33 -9.42
C ASP A 650 -22.80 6.97 -10.81
N GLU A 651 -22.84 5.67 -11.13
CA GLU A 651 -23.16 5.10 -12.43
C GLU A 651 -22.42 5.80 -13.59
N ILE A 652 -21.09 5.97 -13.43
CA ILE A 652 -20.24 6.70 -14.37
C ILE A 652 -20.36 6.22 -15.82
N TYR A 653 -20.77 4.95 -16.06
CA TYR A 653 -20.94 4.39 -17.39
C TYR A 653 -21.97 5.19 -18.22
N LEU A 654 -22.91 5.89 -17.59
CA LEU A 654 -23.88 6.76 -18.27
C LEU A 654 -23.22 7.86 -19.08
N LEU A 655 -22.07 8.36 -18.62
CA LEU A 655 -21.30 9.39 -19.33
C LEU A 655 -20.58 8.88 -20.57
N PHE A 656 -20.35 7.56 -20.66
CA PHE A 656 -19.68 6.95 -21.82
C PHE A 656 -20.67 6.52 -22.93
N GLN A 657 -21.95 6.63 -22.69
CA GLN A 657 -22.98 6.34 -23.70
C GLN A 657 -22.98 7.35 -24.84
N HIS A 658 -22.45 8.56 -24.60
CA HIS A 658 -22.37 9.63 -25.58
C HIS A 658 -20.92 10.10 -25.72
N GLU A 659 -20.44 10.19 -26.97
CA GLU A 659 -19.04 10.53 -27.28
C GLU A 659 -18.60 11.87 -26.66
N TYR A 660 -19.48 12.87 -26.67
CA TYR A 660 -19.17 14.20 -26.11
C TYR A 660 -18.97 14.17 -24.60
N SER A 661 -19.88 13.54 -23.87
CA SER A 661 -19.75 13.42 -22.41
C SER A 661 -18.54 12.58 -22.04
N ALA A 662 -18.25 11.52 -22.81
CA ALA A 662 -17.04 10.71 -22.63
C ALA A 662 -15.75 11.53 -22.85
N ASN A 663 -15.67 12.33 -23.90
CA ASN A 663 -14.52 13.17 -24.21
C ASN A 663 -14.34 14.31 -23.19
N PHE A 664 -15.43 14.93 -22.76
CA PHE A 664 -15.42 15.96 -21.74
C PHE A 664 -14.97 15.37 -20.39
N LEU A 665 -15.52 14.24 -19.98
CA LEU A 665 -15.12 13.52 -18.78
C LEU A 665 -13.64 13.12 -18.83
N PHE A 666 -13.18 12.60 -19.96
CA PHE A 666 -11.76 12.23 -20.12
C PHE A 666 -10.82 13.42 -19.97
N THR A 667 -11.21 14.55 -20.54
CA THR A 667 -10.45 15.80 -20.41
C THR A 667 -10.44 16.28 -18.96
N LEU A 668 -11.59 16.26 -18.31
CA LEU A 668 -11.72 16.58 -16.88
C LEU A 668 -10.86 15.62 -16.04
N TRP A 669 -10.96 14.31 -16.26
CA TRP A 669 -10.22 13.26 -15.53
C TRP A 669 -8.70 13.46 -15.59
N LYS A 670 -8.17 13.89 -16.72
CA LYS A 670 -6.76 14.24 -16.86
C LYS A 670 -6.38 15.55 -16.16
N ARG A 671 -7.28 16.52 -16.17
CA ARG A 671 -7.01 17.87 -15.64
C ARG A 671 -7.18 17.96 -14.13
N VAL A 672 -8.09 17.18 -13.51
CA VAL A 672 -8.42 17.29 -12.08
C VAL A 672 -7.18 17.20 -11.19
N ARG A 673 -6.23 16.34 -11.52
CA ARG A 673 -4.95 16.23 -10.81
C ARG A 673 -4.22 17.57 -10.72
N LYS A 674 -4.13 18.29 -11.83
CA LYS A 674 -3.48 19.60 -11.91
C LYS A 674 -4.18 20.66 -11.03
N TYR A 675 -5.46 20.44 -10.77
CA TYR A 675 -6.29 21.35 -9.98
C TYR A 675 -6.45 20.95 -8.52
N GLY A 676 -5.73 19.93 -8.05
CA GLY A 676 -5.87 19.40 -6.68
C GLY A 676 -7.25 18.76 -6.46
N ALA A 677 -7.82 18.18 -7.51
CA ALA A 677 -9.07 17.46 -7.44
C ALA A 677 -8.89 15.96 -7.71
N TYR A 678 -9.82 15.15 -7.19
CA TYR A 678 -9.76 13.69 -7.22
C TYR A 678 -11.13 13.16 -7.60
N ALA A 679 -11.23 12.53 -8.77
CA ALA A 679 -12.46 11.98 -9.27
C ALA A 679 -12.60 10.50 -8.93
N THR A 680 -13.82 10.07 -8.54
CA THR A 680 -14.19 8.69 -8.28
C THR A 680 -15.32 8.30 -9.23
N GLY A 681 -15.09 7.29 -10.06
CA GLY A 681 -16.09 6.68 -10.91
C GLY A 681 -16.64 5.41 -10.28
N ILE A 682 -17.96 5.33 -10.08
CA ILE A 682 -18.64 4.20 -9.46
C ILE A 682 -19.52 3.54 -10.51
N THR A 683 -19.47 2.22 -10.66
CA THR A 683 -20.34 1.50 -11.59
C THR A 683 -20.58 0.05 -11.20
N GLN A 684 -21.77 -0.45 -11.52
CA GLN A 684 -22.12 -1.87 -11.48
C GLN A 684 -21.96 -2.55 -12.86
N ASN A 685 -21.93 -1.78 -13.93
CA ASN A 685 -21.86 -2.28 -15.29
C ASN A 685 -20.44 -2.13 -15.84
N VAL A 686 -19.57 -3.06 -15.45
CA VAL A 686 -18.16 -3.03 -15.87
C VAL A 686 -18.05 -3.35 -17.35
N ASP A 687 -18.86 -4.25 -17.88
CA ASP A 687 -18.88 -4.60 -19.31
C ASP A 687 -19.23 -3.38 -20.17
N ASP A 688 -20.31 -2.66 -19.85
CA ASP A 688 -20.69 -1.43 -20.54
C ASP A 688 -19.58 -0.36 -20.47
N LEU A 689 -18.92 -0.23 -19.33
CA LEU A 689 -17.79 0.67 -19.17
C LEU A 689 -16.64 0.27 -20.09
N LEU A 690 -16.30 -1.01 -20.18
CA LEU A 690 -15.18 -1.54 -20.94
C LEU A 690 -15.43 -1.55 -22.46
N GLN A 691 -16.65 -1.37 -22.94
CA GLN A 691 -16.94 -1.15 -24.37
C GLN A 691 -16.38 0.19 -24.87
N SER A 692 -16.26 1.19 -24.01
CA SER A 692 -15.65 2.46 -24.35
C SER A 692 -14.12 2.38 -24.30
N HIS A 693 -13.44 2.69 -25.41
CA HIS A 693 -11.98 2.80 -25.44
C HIS A 693 -11.46 3.85 -24.46
N THR A 694 -12.16 4.96 -24.34
CA THR A 694 -11.83 6.05 -23.41
C THR A 694 -11.89 5.57 -21.96
N ALA A 695 -12.95 4.86 -21.59
CA ALA A 695 -13.11 4.30 -20.25
C ALA A 695 -12.05 3.23 -19.92
N ARG A 696 -11.73 2.35 -20.87
CA ARG A 696 -10.61 1.39 -20.71
C ARG A 696 -9.29 2.10 -20.42
N THR A 697 -9.00 3.17 -21.15
CA THR A 697 -7.79 3.97 -20.97
C THR A 697 -7.77 4.64 -19.59
N MET A 698 -8.89 5.17 -19.14
CA MET A 698 -9.01 5.77 -17.81
C MET A 698 -8.79 4.74 -16.71
N LEU A 699 -9.41 3.57 -16.81
CA LEU A 699 -9.29 2.50 -15.82
C LEU A 699 -7.87 1.92 -15.77
N ALA A 700 -7.27 1.64 -16.93
CA ALA A 700 -5.91 1.11 -17.02
C ALA A 700 -4.85 2.04 -16.40
N ASN A 701 -5.06 3.35 -16.52
CA ASN A 701 -4.16 4.38 -15.97
C ASN A 701 -4.50 4.79 -14.53
N SER A 702 -5.53 4.20 -13.91
CA SER A 702 -5.91 4.52 -12.54
C SER A 702 -5.04 3.77 -11.55
N GLU A 703 -4.47 4.50 -10.61
CA GLU A 703 -3.64 3.94 -9.53
C GLU A 703 -4.48 3.54 -8.31
N PHE A 704 -5.76 3.94 -8.27
CA PHE A 704 -6.66 3.58 -7.17
C PHE A 704 -7.91 2.89 -7.73
N ILE A 705 -8.10 1.62 -7.39
CA ILE A 705 -9.25 0.83 -7.86
C ILE A 705 -9.74 -0.07 -6.74
N VAL A 706 -11.01 0.05 -6.40
CA VAL A 706 -11.70 -0.86 -5.48
C VAL A 706 -12.56 -1.82 -6.31
N MET A 707 -12.24 -3.09 -6.28
CA MET A 707 -12.98 -4.16 -6.96
C MET A 707 -13.69 -5.01 -5.92
N LEU A 708 -15.00 -4.87 -5.84
CA LEU A 708 -15.87 -5.71 -5.03
C LEU A 708 -16.30 -6.95 -5.83
N ASN A 709 -17.32 -7.68 -5.34
CA ASN A 709 -17.81 -8.84 -6.07
C ASN A 709 -18.16 -8.50 -7.54
N GLN A 710 -17.67 -9.31 -8.48
CA GLN A 710 -17.82 -9.10 -9.92
C GLN A 710 -18.67 -10.19 -10.57
N ALA A 711 -19.39 -9.85 -11.65
CA ALA A 711 -20.02 -10.83 -12.53
C ALA A 711 -18.95 -11.71 -13.22
N SER A 712 -19.34 -12.89 -13.67
CA SER A 712 -18.41 -13.86 -14.25
C SER A 712 -17.73 -13.37 -15.54
N THR A 713 -18.43 -12.59 -16.35
CA THR A 713 -17.91 -11.98 -17.59
C THR A 713 -16.93 -10.86 -17.26
N ASP A 714 -17.32 -9.96 -16.39
CA ASP A 714 -16.59 -8.73 -16.06
C ASP A 714 -15.23 -9.00 -15.40
N ARG A 715 -15.18 -10.02 -14.52
CA ARG A 715 -13.93 -10.37 -13.82
C ARG A 715 -12.82 -10.82 -14.75
N LEU A 716 -13.14 -11.52 -15.85
CA LEU A 716 -12.15 -11.99 -16.82
C LEU A 716 -11.58 -10.83 -17.64
N GLU A 717 -12.41 -9.89 -18.02
CA GLU A 717 -11.98 -8.66 -18.71
C GLU A 717 -11.11 -7.79 -17.80
N LEU A 718 -11.53 -7.62 -16.54
CA LEU A 718 -10.74 -6.89 -15.53
C LEU A 718 -9.40 -7.58 -15.25
N ALA A 719 -9.37 -8.91 -15.16
CA ALA A 719 -8.15 -9.67 -14.95
C ALA A 719 -7.13 -9.42 -16.05
N LYS A 720 -7.57 -9.44 -17.32
CA LYS A 720 -6.69 -9.14 -18.47
C LYS A 720 -6.22 -7.70 -18.46
N LEU A 721 -7.12 -6.75 -18.18
CA LEU A 721 -6.79 -5.31 -18.21
C LEU A 721 -5.84 -4.89 -17.10
N LEU A 722 -6.02 -5.45 -15.90
CA LEU A 722 -5.28 -5.06 -14.68
C LEU A 722 -4.23 -6.08 -14.27
N ASN A 723 -4.03 -7.13 -15.04
CA ASN A 723 -3.08 -8.22 -14.77
C ASN A 723 -3.29 -8.87 -13.39
N ILE A 724 -4.52 -9.29 -13.13
CA ILE A 724 -4.93 -9.93 -11.87
C ILE A 724 -4.73 -11.45 -11.98
N SER A 725 -4.07 -12.06 -11.01
CA SER A 725 -3.85 -13.51 -10.97
C SER A 725 -5.14 -14.28 -10.64
N ASP A 726 -5.19 -15.58 -11.00
CA ASP A 726 -6.34 -16.45 -10.67
C ASP A 726 -6.58 -16.54 -9.14
N THR A 727 -5.52 -16.53 -8.35
CA THR A 727 -5.61 -16.50 -6.89
C THR A 727 -6.28 -15.21 -6.41
N GLN A 728 -5.89 -14.07 -6.96
CA GLN A 728 -6.49 -12.77 -6.64
C GLN A 728 -7.95 -12.70 -7.13
N LEU A 729 -8.28 -13.28 -8.29
CA LEU A 729 -9.65 -13.33 -8.79
C LEU A 729 -10.63 -14.00 -7.82
N SER A 730 -10.17 -14.95 -7.00
CA SER A 730 -11.01 -15.60 -5.99
C SER A 730 -11.59 -14.63 -4.97
N TYR A 731 -10.91 -13.50 -4.71
CA TYR A 731 -11.34 -12.48 -3.77
C TYR A 731 -12.42 -11.52 -4.31
N ILE A 732 -12.75 -11.60 -5.61
CA ILE A 732 -13.84 -10.84 -6.25
C ILE A 732 -14.88 -11.76 -6.90
N THR A 733 -14.84 -13.05 -6.57
CA THR A 733 -15.71 -14.08 -7.13
C THR A 733 -16.62 -14.65 -6.05
N ASN A 734 -17.92 -14.41 -6.13
CA ASN A 734 -18.93 -14.93 -5.18
C ASN A 734 -18.57 -14.66 -3.71
N VAL A 735 -18.10 -13.45 -3.43
CA VAL A 735 -17.73 -13.02 -2.08
C VAL A 735 -18.85 -12.20 -1.44
N ASP A 736 -18.83 -12.13 -0.11
CA ASP A 736 -19.78 -11.32 0.66
C ASP A 736 -19.62 -9.83 0.36
N ALA A 737 -20.68 -9.06 0.57
CA ALA A 737 -20.65 -7.61 0.44
C ALA A 737 -19.55 -7.00 1.32
N GLY A 738 -18.83 -6.04 0.77
CA GLY A 738 -17.69 -5.40 1.43
C GLY A 738 -16.38 -6.18 1.37
N HIS A 739 -16.32 -7.30 0.67
CA HIS A 739 -15.09 -8.03 0.37
C HIS A 739 -14.65 -7.77 -1.08
N GLY A 740 -13.36 -7.76 -1.31
CA GLY A 740 -12.83 -7.53 -2.65
C GLY A 740 -11.32 -7.40 -2.73
N LEU A 741 -10.87 -6.78 -3.80
CA LEU A 741 -9.48 -6.36 -4.04
C LEU A 741 -9.38 -4.84 -4.07
N ILE A 742 -8.35 -4.29 -3.47
CA ILE A 742 -8.03 -2.87 -3.56
C ILE A 742 -6.64 -2.68 -4.15
N LYS A 743 -6.56 -1.87 -5.21
CA LYS A 743 -5.32 -1.43 -5.83
C LYS A 743 -4.99 -0.02 -5.34
N VAL A 744 -3.81 0.18 -4.80
CA VAL A 744 -3.28 1.49 -4.38
C VAL A 744 -1.85 1.62 -4.89
N GLY A 745 -1.67 2.42 -5.92
CA GLY A 745 -0.41 2.48 -6.67
C GLY A 745 -0.06 1.13 -7.31
N SER A 746 1.08 0.58 -6.96
CA SER A 746 1.51 -0.75 -7.40
C SER A 746 1.00 -1.91 -6.53
N SER A 747 0.40 -1.60 -5.37
CA SER A 747 -0.05 -2.63 -4.43
C SER A 747 -1.48 -3.07 -4.74
N LEU A 748 -1.70 -4.37 -4.86
CA LEU A 748 -3.02 -4.99 -5.04
C LEU A 748 -3.24 -6.02 -3.95
N VAL A 749 -4.15 -5.75 -3.03
CA VAL A 749 -4.36 -6.57 -1.83
C VAL A 749 -5.83 -6.94 -1.62
N PRO A 750 -6.12 -8.13 -1.09
CA PRO A 750 -7.49 -8.51 -0.74
C PRO A 750 -7.92 -7.82 0.56
N PHE A 751 -9.15 -7.32 0.58
CA PHE A 751 -9.69 -6.62 1.74
C PHE A 751 -11.09 -7.09 2.13
N ALA A 752 -11.44 -6.81 3.38
CA ALA A 752 -12.76 -6.99 3.95
C ALA A 752 -13.14 -5.77 4.78
N ASN A 753 -14.21 -5.09 4.41
CA ASN A 753 -14.77 -3.97 5.17
C ASN A 753 -15.98 -4.43 5.98
N LYS A 754 -15.76 -4.73 7.25
CA LYS A 754 -16.82 -5.09 8.22
C LYS A 754 -17.06 -3.89 9.14
N PHE A 755 -17.95 -3.00 8.75
CA PHE A 755 -18.32 -1.84 9.57
C PHE A 755 -19.36 -2.23 10.65
N PRO A 756 -19.30 -1.69 11.89
CA PRO A 756 -20.25 -2.02 12.95
C PRO A 756 -21.69 -1.58 12.61
N LYS A 757 -22.62 -2.52 12.59
CA LYS A 757 -24.02 -2.27 12.17
C LYS A 757 -24.82 -1.40 13.15
N ASN A 758 -24.42 -1.35 14.41
CA ASN A 758 -25.09 -0.60 15.49
C ASN A 758 -24.75 0.89 15.53
N THR A 759 -24.04 1.40 14.51
CA THR A 759 -23.59 2.78 14.45
C THR A 759 -24.52 3.66 13.62
N LYS A 760 -24.58 4.97 13.92
CA LYS A 760 -25.28 5.95 13.10
C LYS A 760 -24.66 6.06 11.71
N LEU A 761 -23.33 5.99 11.64
CA LEU A 761 -22.60 6.01 10.37
C LEU A 761 -22.98 4.84 9.47
N TYR A 762 -23.10 3.62 10.02
CA TYR A 762 -23.55 2.47 9.22
C TYR A 762 -24.93 2.72 8.60
N LYS A 763 -25.88 3.27 9.37
CA LYS A 763 -27.24 3.56 8.89
C LYS A 763 -27.26 4.60 7.77
N LEU A 764 -26.32 5.54 7.76
CA LEU A 764 -26.17 6.52 6.68
C LEU A 764 -25.51 5.92 5.43
N MET A 765 -24.64 4.92 5.60
CA MET A 765 -23.92 4.28 4.49
C MET A 765 -24.72 3.18 3.79
N THR A 766 -25.51 2.41 4.57
CA THR A 766 -26.22 1.25 4.02
C THR A 766 -27.33 1.64 3.04
N THR A 767 -27.48 0.87 1.97
CA THR A 767 -28.58 0.95 1.01
C THR A 767 -29.55 -0.22 1.17
N LYS A 768 -29.33 -1.09 2.18
CA LYS A 768 -30.19 -2.26 2.38
C LYS A 768 -31.54 -1.83 2.93
N PRO A 769 -32.66 -2.30 2.33
CA PRO A 769 -33.99 -2.00 2.82
C PRO A 769 -34.16 -2.43 4.30
N GLY A 770 -34.64 -1.52 5.15
CA GLY A 770 -34.87 -1.76 6.56
C GLY A 770 -33.65 -1.63 7.48
N GLU A 771 -32.45 -1.43 6.96
CA GLU A 771 -31.22 -1.16 7.74
C GLU A 771 -30.78 0.34 7.69
N GLY A 772 -31.37 1.16 6.79
CA GLY A 772 -31.01 2.57 6.58
C GLY A 772 -31.60 3.54 7.62
N ALA A 773 -31.08 4.80 7.59
CA ALA A 773 -31.53 5.91 8.42
C ALA A 773 -32.91 6.44 7.97
#